data_0d2fbb2de1d07a2bd680737a3d01214f
#
_entry.id   0d2fbb2de1d07a2bd680737a3d01214f
#
_cell.length_a   1.000
_cell.length_b   1.000
_cell.length_c   1.000
_cell.angle_alpha   90.00
_cell.angle_beta   90.00
_cell.angle_gamma   90.00
#
_symmetry.space_group_name_H-M   'P 1'
#
loop_
_entity.id
_entity.type
_entity.pdbx_description
1 polymer ?
#
loop_
_entity_poly.entity_id
_entity_poly.type
_entity_poly.pdbx_seq_one_letter_code
_entity_poly.pdbx_strand_id
1 'polypeptide(L)'
;MRRSGVGTVWKRGLFIGAAALLAVPQFVTAAAAAPPEFAGPLGVPAQSSFDTLDTGDPMQVRTLSGRADLVSGGDALVEIAVPKGTPLDRVKVSAGSRDVTAAFRSGGPGLRGLVTGLAVGQTVITATIGDGTGARLTVTNAPQSGPVFSGPLITPWTCSNGSKSPDCAQPPTVVYWYKSSSSPDTPGGSTPVGSIGGGLKAYDPNEPPTDVAVTTTDEGKTVPFIVREETGYSLRDQYKIAALWDPAQGKWPDPTAENPGFANKLVLTHGASCNTEYLSGDAPEVLTVSALAQGFAVASHALDNAGHNCNLVTQAESLVMTKEMVVERFGPLRYTIGSGCSGGSLVQQQVANAYPGVYQGITPQCSFTDAWSSAQQYVDYTALRAFLEDPATALQYGIVPAQWPSIYGHMNPANAITFTEVIPNSGNPSRDCPGVPAKDVYDQNTNPKGVRCALHDYMRNVFGVYESGPDKGKARRPLSNVGIQFGLSGLLAFLDPSRADVTRPPLTPAQFVALNTHVGSFDLDWNRTEERFPSDPVAQDRVFRTGAANTGAHMDQVAIIDLGGPEPGAFHDIYRKHSMRDRLIREHGTAANQVLWEGQTPLLGDITFADAAITKMDDWLAAVEADPRTVPLPQKIIDAKAKAGVTERCVAALGVDVPAALCRTTVDATL
;
A
#
# COMPACT_ATOMS: atom_id res chain seq x y z
N MET A 1 -4.33 83.75 -36.99
CA MET A 1 -3.38 84.28 -38.00
C MET A 1 -2.29 83.27 -38.23
N ARG A 2 -2.14 82.88 -39.54
CA ARG A 2 -0.99 82.21 -40.19
C ARG A 2 -0.48 80.90 -39.53
N ARG A 3 -0.79 79.70 -40.07
CA ARG A 3 -0.27 79.06 -41.31
C ARG A 3 1.24 78.86 -41.32
N SER A 4 1.70 77.67 -41.29
CA SER A 4 2.44 76.89 -42.32
C SER A 4 2.96 75.59 -41.64
N GLY A 5 2.91 74.43 -42.13
CA GLY A 5 2.73 73.81 -43.43
C GLY A 5 3.92 72.94 -43.78
N VAL A 6 3.64 71.71 -44.21
CA VAL A 6 4.49 70.81 -45.02
C VAL A 6 5.56 70.04 -44.21
N GLY A 7 5.80 68.74 -44.34
CA GLY A 7 5.54 67.87 -45.46
C GLY A 7 5.91 66.43 -45.10
N THR A 8 5.20 65.54 -45.71
CA THR A 8 5.30 64.12 -45.67
C THR A 8 6.53 63.62 -46.43
N VAL A 9 7.36 62.80 -45.78
CA VAL A 9 8.28 61.92 -46.53
C VAL A 9 8.18 60.53 -45.96
N TRP A 10 7.61 59.67 -46.75
CA TRP A 10 7.63 58.21 -46.54
C TRP A 10 9.04 57.69 -46.83
N LYS A 11 9.74 57.15 -45.82
CA LYS A 11 10.85 56.22 -46.03
C LYS A 11 10.43 54.88 -45.60
N ARG A 12 10.34 53.94 -46.53
CA ARG A 12 10.23 52.50 -46.32
C ARG A 12 11.47 52.03 -45.58
N GLY A 13 11.32 51.70 -44.29
CA GLY A 13 12.32 51.00 -43.51
C GLY A 13 12.04 49.52 -43.61
N LEU A 14 12.99 48.81 -44.15
CA LEU A 14 13.03 47.34 -44.18
C LEU A 14 13.07 46.82 -42.74
N PHE A 15 11.99 46.17 -42.27
CA PHE A 15 12.04 45.37 -41.04
C PHE A 15 12.73 44.05 -41.37
N ILE A 16 14.01 43.93 -41.05
CA ILE A 16 14.69 42.65 -40.89
C ILE A 16 14.20 42.08 -39.59
N GLY A 17 13.28 41.10 -39.67
CA GLY A 17 12.86 40.32 -38.55
C GLY A 17 14.02 39.44 -38.08
N ALA A 18 14.65 39.81 -36.98
CA ALA A 18 15.49 38.91 -36.23
C ALA A 18 14.56 37.88 -35.56
N ALA A 19 14.43 36.72 -36.17
CA ALA A 19 13.88 35.55 -35.51
C ALA A 19 14.85 35.17 -34.38
N ALA A 20 14.55 35.59 -33.16
CA ALA A 20 15.17 35.01 -31.98
C ALA A 20 14.73 33.54 -31.89
N LEU A 21 15.56 32.66 -32.39
CA LEU A 21 15.52 31.24 -32.06
C LEU A 21 15.72 31.14 -30.55
N LEU A 22 14.62 30.99 -29.83
CA LEU A 22 14.65 30.42 -28.48
C LEU A 22 15.21 29.01 -28.62
N ALA A 23 16.50 28.88 -28.39
CA ALA A 23 17.14 27.61 -28.15
C ALA A 23 16.50 27.05 -26.89
N VAL A 24 15.49 26.18 -27.06
CA VAL A 24 15.06 25.24 -26.03
C VAL A 24 16.30 24.40 -25.74
N PRO A 25 16.83 24.39 -24.51
CA PRO A 25 17.89 23.46 -24.18
C PRO A 25 17.31 22.08 -24.45
N GLN A 26 17.82 21.41 -25.47
CA GLN A 26 17.66 19.96 -25.55
C GLN A 26 18.31 19.44 -24.29
N PHE A 27 17.50 19.04 -23.34
CA PHE A 27 17.94 18.10 -22.32
C PHE A 27 18.44 16.90 -23.10
N VAL A 28 19.75 16.81 -23.27
CA VAL A 28 20.41 15.54 -23.54
C VAL A 28 19.93 14.66 -22.39
N THR A 29 19.02 13.77 -22.70
CA THR A 29 18.77 12.62 -21.86
C THR A 29 20.10 11.88 -21.82
N ALA A 30 20.95 12.20 -20.84
CA ALA A 30 21.91 11.25 -20.38
C ALA A 30 21.05 10.00 -20.13
N ALA A 31 21.30 8.96 -20.93
CA ALA A 31 20.79 7.63 -20.60
C ALA A 31 21.20 7.44 -19.15
N ALA A 32 20.23 7.59 -18.24
CA ALA A 32 20.43 7.21 -16.86
C ALA A 32 20.98 5.80 -16.97
N ALA A 33 22.21 5.59 -16.50
CA ALA A 33 22.70 4.24 -16.30
C ALA A 33 21.55 3.53 -15.59
N ALA A 34 21.07 2.42 -16.18
CA ALA A 34 20.02 1.63 -15.59
C ALA A 34 20.38 1.51 -14.12
N PRO A 35 19.51 1.85 -13.18
CA PRO A 35 19.81 1.66 -11.77
C PRO A 35 20.36 0.25 -11.65
N PRO A 36 21.40 0.02 -10.84
CA PRO A 36 21.94 -1.33 -10.70
C PRO A 36 20.72 -2.23 -10.51
N GLU A 37 20.58 -3.23 -11.37
CA GLU A 37 19.49 -4.19 -11.28
C GLU A 37 19.44 -4.59 -9.82
N PHE A 38 18.48 -4.06 -9.07
CA PHE A 38 18.15 -4.57 -7.76
C PHE A 38 17.74 -6.00 -8.06
N ALA A 39 18.61 -6.93 -7.75
CA ALA A 39 18.48 -8.33 -8.07
C ALA A 39 17.12 -8.81 -7.56
N GLY A 40 16.15 -8.88 -8.45
CA GLY A 40 14.78 -9.31 -8.23
C GLY A 40 13.94 -8.48 -7.25
N PRO A 41 12.63 -8.57 -7.34
CA PRO A 41 11.73 -7.94 -6.39
C PRO A 41 12.04 -8.40 -4.97
N LEU A 42 11.94 -7.45 -4.02
CA LEU A 42 12.15 -7.75 -2.61
C LEU A 42 11.30 -8.95 -2.21
N GLY A 43 11.97 -10.02 -2.00
CA GLY A 43 11.74 -11.03 -1.02
C GLY A 43 10.57 -11.93 -1.16
N VAL A 44 9.92 -12.04 -2.20
CA VAL A 44 8.90 -13.06 -2.24
C VAL A 44 9.07 -13.93 -3.46
N PRO A 45 8.88 -15.23 -3.30
CA PRO A 45 8.90 -16.13 -4.44
C PRO A 45 7.70 -15.95 -5.37
N ALA A 46 7.31 -14.70 -5.68
CA ALA A 46 6.49 -14.41 -6.84
C ALA A 46 7.15 -14.91 -8.12
N GLN A 47 8.48 -14.88 -8.18
CA GLN A 47 9.23 -15.53 -9.24
C GLN A 47 9.12 -17.05 -9.19
N SER A 48 8.94 -17.65 -8.01
CA SER A 48 8.80 -19.11 -7.92
C SER A 48 7.41 -19.63 -8.33
N SER A 49 6.38 -18.81 -8.30
CA SER A 49 5.05 -19.22 -8.78
C SER A 49 4.95 -19.27 -10.31
N PHE A 50 5.88 -18.58 -11.02
CA PHE A 50 5.91 -18.58 -12.49
C PHE A 50 7.20 -19.15 -13.10
N ASP A 51 8.24 -19.36 -12.29
CA ASP A 51 9.50 -20.00 -12.72
C ASP A 51 9.56 -21.44 -12.24
N THR A 52 9.28 -22.38 -13.14
CA THR A 52 9.61 -23.78 -12.92
C THR A 52 11.14 -23.93 -13.00
N LEU A 53 11.76 -24.43 -11.93
CA LEU A 53 13.16 -24.84 -12.02
C LEU A 53 13.28 -25.97 -13.06
N ASP A 54 14.12 -25.76 -14.06
CA ASP A 54 14.44 -26.82 -15.01
C ASP A 54 15.21 -27.94 -14.29
N THR A 55 14.64 -29.14 -14.25
CA THR A 55 15.25 -30.31 -13.59
C THR A 55 16.47 -30.85 -14.35
N GLY A 56 16.88 -30.20 -15.44
CA GLY A 56 18.08 -30.52 -16.20
C GLY A 56 19.33 -29.74 -15.80
N ASP A 57 19.17 -28.73 -14.94
CA ASP A 57 20.24 -27.83 -14.49
C ASP A 57 21.08 -28.39 -13.34
N PRO A 58 22.28 -27.81 -13.06
CA PRO A 58 23.08 -28.14 -11.89
C PRO A 58 22.29 -27.93 -10.61
N MET A 59 22.64 -28.65 -9.52
CA MET A 59 21.99 -28.50 -8.21
C MET A 59 21.85 -27.03 -7.82
N GLN A 60 20.67 -26.67 -7.32
CA GLN A 60 20.38 -25.31 -6.85
C GLN A 60 19.78 -25.35 -5.45
N VAL A 61 20.08 -24.32 -4.66
CA VAL A 61 19.49 -24.10 -3.33
C VAL A 61 18.83 -22.73 -3.32
N ARG A 62 17.58 -22.66 -2.92
CA ARG A 62 16.86 -21.38 -2.77
C ARG A 62 15.99 -21.35 -1.52
N THR A 63 15.73 -20.17 -0.98
CA THR A 63 14.69 -19.95 0.02
C THR A 63 13.33 -19.81 -0.66
N LEU A 64 12.30 -20.38 -0.05
CA LEU A 64 10.90 -20.19 -0.44
C LEU A 64 10.18 -19.17 0.46
N SER A 65 10.66 -18.98 1.69
CA SER A 65 10.11 -18.01 2.65
C SER A 65 10.20 -16.57 2.14
N GLY A 66 11.26 -16.26 1.38
CA GLY A 66 11.54 -14.94 0.86
C GLY A 66 12.93 -14.85 0.25
N ARG A 67 13.46 -13.63 0.10
CA ARG A 67 14.87 -13.44 -0.27
C ARG A 67 15.80 -13.99 0.79
N ALA A 68 16.86 -14.65 0.37
CA ALA A 68 17.83 -15.23 1.28
C ALA A 68 18.56 -14.21 2.18
N ASP A 69 18.64 -12.96 1.74
CA ASP A 69 19.24 -11.85 2.50
C ASP A 69 18.26 -11.10 3.43
N LEU A 70 16.97 -11.51 3.47
CA LEU A 70 15.91 -10.88 4.26
C LEU A 70 15.13 -11.89 5.12
N VAL A 71 15.77 -12.95 5.55
CA VAL A 71 15.16 -13.95 6.46
C VAL A 71 15.08 -13.37 7.87
N SER A 72 14.04 -13.74 8.61
CA SER A 72 13.81 -13.30 9.99
C SER A 72 13.37 -14.43 10.91
N GLY A 73 13.45 -14.24 12.22
CA GLY A 73 12.92 -15.18 13.21
C GLY A 73 13.70 -16.47 13.39
N GLY A 74 14.68 -16.75 12.54
CA GLY A 74 15.56 -17.91 12.68
C GLY A 74 15.14 -19.14 11.89
N ASP A 75 14.09 -19.05 11.08
CA ASP A 75 13.58 -20.16 10.28
C ASP A 75 13.63 -19.80 8.80
N ALA A 76 13.74 -20.77 7.90
CA ALA A 76 13.63 -20.58 6.46
C ALA A 76 13.14 -21.86 5.77
N LEU A 77 12.09 -21.78 4.98
CA LEU A 77 11.70 -22.86 4.09
C LEU A 77 12.62 -22.87 2.88
N VAL A 78 13.36 -23.97 2.69
CA VAL A 78 14.39 -24.11 1.68
C VAL A 78 14.01 -25.20 0.70
N GLU A 79 14.27 -24.94 -0.59
CA GLU A 79 14.12 -25.93 -1.67
C GLU A 79 15.46 -26.20 -2.32
N ILE A 80 15.70 -27.47 -2.59
CA ILE A 80 16.90 -27.94 -3.28
C ILE A 80 16.46 -28.63 -4.56
N ALA A 81 16.73 -27.99 -5.70
CA ALA A 81 16.59 -28.64 -6.99
C ALA A 81 17.79 -29.55 -7.22
N VAL A 82 17.55 -30.80 -7.60
CA VAL A 82 18.60 -31.78 -7.86
C VAL A 82 18.61 -32.18 -9.33
N PRO A 83 19.77 -32.51 -9.90
CA PRO A 83 19.88 -33.00 -11.28
C PRO A 83 18.97 -34.23 -11.47
N LYS A 84 18.36 -34.34 -12.65
CA LYS A 84 17.51 -35.47 -13.01
C LYS A 84 18.22 -36.82 -12.83
N GLY A 85 17.55 -37.74 -12.12
CA GLY A 85 18.09 -39.08 -11.85
C GLY A 85 18.95 -39.15 -10.58
N THR A 86 19.13 -38.07 -9.84
CA THR A 86 19.84 -38.08 -8.56
C THR A 86 18.99 -38.76 -7.49
N PRO A 87 19.49 -39.79 -6.80
CA PRO A 87 18.80 -40.35 -5.64
C PRO A 87 18.73 -39.32 -4.49
N LEU A 88 17.54 -38.95 -4.04
CA LEU A 88 17.33 -37.89 -3.06
C LEU A 88 17.92 -38.23 -1.67
N ASP A 89 18.02 -39.52 -1.33
CA ASP A 89 18.62 -40.04 -0.10
C ASP A 89 20.15 -39.84 -0.02
N ARG A 90 20.79 -39.54 -1.15
CA ARG A 90 22.23 -39.20 -1.21
C ARG A 90 22.52 -37.72 -0.96
N VAL A 91 21.52 -36.89 -0.97
CA VAL A 91 21.69 -35.45 -0.72
C VAL A 91 21.89 -35.21 0.78
N LYS A 92 22.96 -34.53 1.13
CA LYS A 92 23.26 -34.06 2.48
C LYS A 92 23.12 -32.56 2.54
N VAL A 93 22.49 -32.05 3.57
CA VAL A 93 22.25 -30.63 3.75
C VAL A 93 22.80 -30.16 5.08
N SER A 94 23.56 -29.08 5.07
CA SER A 94 24.06 -28.43 6.27
C SER A 94 23.73 -26.94 6.32
N ALA A 95 23.47 -26.41 7.52
CA ALA A 95 23.38 -24.99 7.81
C ALA A 95 24.58 -24.61 8.68
N GLY A 96 25.57 -23.95 8.08
CA GLY A 96 26.91 -23.82 8.67
C GLY A 96 27.55 -25.19 8.93
N SER A 97 27.88 -25.46 10.18
CA SER A 97 28.43 -26.77 10.60
C SER A 97 27.36 -27.79 11.03
N ARG A 98 26.10 -27.41 11.10
CA ARG A 98 24.99 -28.26 11.59
C ARG A 98 24.41 -29.07 10.44
N ASP A 99 24.34 -30.40 10.59
CA ASP A 99 23.59 -31.25 9.66
C ASP A 99 22.08 -31.03 9.88
N VAL A 100 21.39 -30.66 8.81
CA VAL A 100 19.93 -30.42 8.79
C VAL A 100 19.23 -31.32 7.77
N THR A 101 19.90 -32.36 7.26
CA THR A 101 19.38 -33.27 6.24
C THR A 101 18.02 -33.85 6.63
N ALA A 102 17.81 -34.18 7.93
CA ALA A 102 16.58 -34.77 8.44
C ALA A 102 15.35 -33.86 8.33
N ALA A 103 15.54 -32.54 8.16
CA ALA A 103 14.45 -31.60 7.95
C ALA A 103 13.89 -31.64 6.51
N PHE A 104 14.59 -32.27 5.59
CA PHE A 104 14.25 -32.27 4.17
C PHE A 104 13.50 -33.53 3.76
N ARG A 105 12.44 -33.35 2.96
CA ARG A 105 11.61 -34.40 2.36
C ARG A 105 11.52 -34.18 0.86
N SER A 106 11.09 -35.21 0.11
CA SER A 106 10.76 -35.05 -1.31
C SER A 106 9.69 -33.99 -1.51
N GLY A 107 9.96 -33.00 -2.35
CA GLY A 107 9.04 -31.90 -2.63
C GLY A 107 9.56 -31.00 -3.75
N GLY A 108 8.65 -30.47 -4.57
CA GLY A 108 9.01 -29.66 -5.72
C GLY A 108 9.93 -30.39 -6.70
N PRO A 109 10.97 -29.72 -7.23
CA PRO A 109 11.93 -30.33 -8.16
C PRO A 109 12.99 -31.19 -7.48
N GLY A 110 12.88 -31.49 -6.19
CA GLY A 110 13.87 -32.26 -5.45
C GLY A 110 13.51 -32.41 -3.98
N LEU A 111 14.11 -31.62 -3.11
CA LEU A 111 13.89 -31.67 -1.68
C LEU A 111 13.38 -30.33 -1.16
N ARG A 112 12.49 -30.37 -0.17
CA ARG A 112 12.01 -29.20 0.57
C ARG A 112 12.13 -29.44 2.06
N GLY A 113 12.61 -28.43 2.81
CA GLY A 113 12.79 -28.55 4.25
C GLY A 113 12.71 -27.21 4.97
N LEU A 114 12.15 -27.18 6.16
CA LEU A 114 12.18 -26.04 7.06
C LEU A 114 13.48 -26.08 7.88
N VAL A 115 14.40 -25.19 7.57
CA VAL A 115 15.64 -25.02 8.33
C VAL A 115 15.35 -24.06 9.47
N THR A 116 15.41 -24.56 10.70
CA THR A 116 15.13 -23.80 11.92
C THR A 116 16.40 -23.48 12.70
N GLY A 117 16.33 -22.50 13.61
CA GLY A 117 17.42 -22.14 14.52
C GLY A 117 18.63 -21.53 13.82
N LEU A 118 18.38 -20.73 12.79
CA LEU A 118 19.40 -19.88 12.15
C LEU A 118 19.80 -18.78 13.13
N ALA A 119 21.10 -18.63 13.36
CA ALA A 119 21.60 -17.52 14.17
C ALA A 119 21.40 -16.18 13.45
N VAL A 120 21.24 -15.09 14.21
CA VAL A 120 21.25 -13.74 13.63
C VAL A 120 22.56 -13.48 12.90
N GLY A 121 22.46 -12.93 11.68
CA GLY A 121 23.58 -12.77 10.76
C GLY A 121 23.61 -13.83 9.66
N GLN A 122 24.77 -14.05 9.08
CA GLN A 122 24.91 -14.91 7.90
C GLN A 122 25.13 -16.38 8.26
N THR A 123 24.39 -17.26 7.60
CA THR A 123 24.58 -18.71 7.63
C THR A 123 24.62 -19.25 6.21
N VAL A 124 25.57 -20.11 5.89
CA VAL A 124 25.66 -20.78 4.58
C VAL A 124 24.92 -22.10 4.64
N ILE A 125 23.87 -22.24 3.83
CA ILE A 125 23.21 -23.52 3.59
C ILE A 125 23.93 -24.22 2.44
N THR A 126 24.38 -25.45 2.65
CA THR A 126 25.11 -26.23 1.65
C THR A 126 24.38 -27.55 1.41
N ALA A 127 24.08 -27.84 0.15
CA ALA A 127 23.59 -29.14 -0.28
C ALA A 127 24.66 -29.86 -1.10
N THR A 128 24.93 -31.14 -0.82
CA THR A 128 25.95 -31.94 -1.54
C THR A 128 25.44 -33.34 -1.82
N ILE A 129 25.97 -33.94 -2.92
CA ILE A 129 25.81 -35.36 -3.22
C ILE A 129 27.17 -36.03 -2.98
N GLY A 130 27.18 -37.32 -2.72
CA GLY A 130 28.39 -38.06 -2.32
C GLY A 130 29.58 -38.05 -3.28
N ASP A 131 29.46 -37.51 -4.50
CA ASP A 131 30.51 -37.32 -5.48
C ASP A 131 31.18 -35.93 -5.42
N GLY A 132 30.79 -35.09 -4.45
CA GLY A 132 31.29 -33.73 -4.32
C GLY A 132 30.50 -32.67 -5.11
N THR A 133 29.51 -33.06 -5.91
CA THR A 133 28.59 -32.12 -6.56
C THR A 133 27.72 -31.45 -5.48
N GLY A 134 27.53 -30.14 -5.59
CA GLY A 134 26.74 -29.43 -4.60
C GLY A 134 26.41 -27.98 -4.96
N ALA A 135 25.60 -27.35 -4.13
CA ALA A 135 25.24 -25.93 -4.22
C ALA A 135 25.24 -25.27 -2.84
N ARG A 136 25.42 -23.97 -2.82
CA ARG A 136 25.46 -23.18 -1.59
C ARG A 136 24.58 -21.93 -1.72
N LEU A 137 23.96 -21.55 -0.61
CA LEU A 137 23.20 -20.32 -0.49
C LEU A 137 23.57 -19.64 0.83
N THR A 138 23.96 -18.38 0.78
CA THR A 138 24.11 -17.56 2.00
C THR A 138 22.77 -16.98 2.39
N VAL A 139 22.32 -17.30 3.60
CA VAL A 139 21.11 -16.74 4.20
C VAL A 139 21.52 -15.72 5.25
N THR A 140 20.91 -14.54 5.24
CA THR A 140 21.06 -13.52 6.29
C THR A 140 19.80 -13.47 7.12
N ASN A 141 19.90 -13.85 8.39
CA ASN A 141 18.79 -13.89 9.33
C ASN A 141 18.82 -12.66 10.26
N ALA A 142 17.68 -11.96 10.34
CA ALA A 142 17.42 -10.88 11.30
C ALA A 142 16.64 -11.41 12.52
N PRO A 143 16.64 -10.67 13.66
CA PRO A 143 15.74 -11.00 14.75
C PRO A 143 14.27 -10.93 14.33
N GLN A 144 13.40 -11.73 14.94
CA GLN A 144 11.94 -11.62 14.74
C GLN A 144 11.39 -10.24 15.14
N SER A 145 12.03 -9.56 16.09
CA SER A 145 11.69 -8.19 16.48
C SER A 145 12.15 -7.13 15.48
N GLY A 146 12.85 -7.51 14.41
CA GLY A 146 13.42 -6.60 13.41
C GLY A 146 14.58 -5.73 13.94
N PRO A 147 15.00 -4.73 13.21
CA PRO A 147 14.62 -4.51 11.81
C PRO A 147 15.31 -5.48 10.86
N VAL A 148 14.69 -5.74 9.71
CA VAL A 148 15.30 -6.50 8.61
C VAL A 148 15.98 -5.53 7.62
N PHE A 149 15.25 -4.48 7.18
CA PHE A 149 15.76 -3.47 6.25
C PHE A 149 15.27 -2.03 6.52
N SER A 150 14.28 -1.82 7.40
CA SER A 150 13.72 -0.48 7.63
C SER A 150 14.65 0.49 8.36
N GLY A 151 15.78 0.00 8.87
CA GLY A 151 16.70 0.78 9.71
C GLY A 151 16.23 0.86 11.16
N PRO A 152 16.72 1.83 11.94
CA PRO A 152 16.38 1.91 13.36
C PRO A 152 14.88 2.03 13.59
N LEU A 153 14.34 1.14 14.42
CA LEU A 153 12.92 1.16 14.78
C LEU A 153 12.57 2.42 15.58
N ILE A 154 11.32 2.88 15.41
CA ILE A 154 10.81 4.08 16.09
C ILE A 154 10.93 3.97 17.62
N THR A 155 11.28 5.10 18.26
CA THR A 155 11.36 5.22 19.72
C THR A 155 10.79 6.57 20.18
N PRO A 156 10.18 6.65 21.40
CA PRO A 156 9.96 5.56 22.35
C PRO A 156 8.99 4.49 21.83
N TRP A 157 8.89 3.34 22.49
CA TRP A 157 7.94 2.28 22.14
C TRP A 157 7.37 1.65 23.42
N THR A 158 6.07 1.43 23.45
CA THR A 158 5.35 0.83 24.57
C THR A 158 4.67 -0.47 24.15
N CYS A 159 4.92 -1.56 24.86
CA CYS A 159 4.22 -2.82 24.62
C CYS A 159 2.83 -2.81 25.27
N SER A 160 1.79 -2.63 24.50
CA SER A 160 0.39 -2.62 24.96
C SER A 160 -0.08 -4.00 25.44
N ASN A 161 0.56 -5.08 24.96
CA ASN A 161 0.27 -6.47 25.33
C ASN A 161 0.76 -6.87 26.76
N GLY A 162 1.32 -5.93 27.51
CA GLY A 162 1.84 -6.17 28.85
C GLY A 162 3.19 -6.89 28.93
N SER A 163 3.83 -7.16 27.80
CA SER A 163 5.19 -7.72 27.76
C SER A 163 6.17 -6.82 28.47
N LYS A 164 7.14 -7.44 29.17
CA LYS A 164 8.28 -6.72 29.77
C LYS A 164 9.51 -6.71 28.88
N SER A 165 9.49 -7.47 27.79
CA SER A 165 10.52 -7.40 26.76
C SER A 165 10.35 -6.14 25.92
N PRO A 166 11.43 -5.40 25.61
CA PRO A 166 11.37 -4.26 24.69
C PRO A 166 10.93 -4.63 23.27
N ASP A 167 11.00 -5.92 22.93
CA ASP A 167 10.57 -6.48 21.65
C ASP A 167 9.08 -6.82 21.60
N CYS A 168 8.34 -6.57 22.69
CA CYS A 168 6.94 -6.95 22.89
C CYS A 168 6.67 -8.45 22.67
N ALA A 169 7.71 -9.27 22.65
CA ALA A 169 7.61 -10.69 22.35
C ALA A 169 6.72 -11.42 23.35
N GLN A 170 5.86 -12.27 22.84
CA GLN A 170 5.04 -13.23 23.56
C GLN A 170 4.90 -14.52 22.73
N PRO A 171 4.74 -15.69 23.37
CA PRO A 171 4.42 -16.89 22.65
C PRO A 171 3.13 -16.72 21.82
N PRO A 172 3.08 -17.18 20.57
CA PRO A 172 1.88 -17.05 19.77
C PRO A 172 0.72 -17.86 20.36
N THR A 173 -0.46 -17.28 20.29
CA THR A 173 -1.72 -17.94 20.68
C THR A 173 -2.42 -18.47 19.45
N VAL A 174 -3.17 -19.57 19.62
CA VAL A 174 -3.96 -20.18 18.56
C VAL A 174 -5.37 -20.37 19.05
N VAL A 175 -6.33 -19.89 18.28
CA VAL A 175 -7.76 -20.13 18.45
C VAL A 175 -8.33 -20.79 17.21
N TYR A 176 -9.46 -21.47 17.37
CA TYR A 176 -10.11 -22.17 16.26
C TYR A 176 -11.55 -21.68 16.12
N TRP A 177 -11.98 -21.57 14.87
CA TRP A 177 -13.31 -21.17 14.47
C TRP A 177 -13.92 -22.22 13.54
N TYR A 178 -15.22 -22.29 13.42
CA TYR A 178 -15.87 -23.13 12.43
C TYR A 178 -17.10 -22.47 11.84
N LYS A 179 -17.44 -22.83 10.61
CA LYS A 179 -18.73 -22.50 10.00
C LYS A 179 -19.72 -23.60 10.32
N SER A 180 -20.88 -23.23 10.89
CA SER A 180 -21.97 -24.19 11.14
C SER A 180 -22.72 -24.48 9.84
N SER A 181 -23.07 -25.75 9.59
CA SER A 181 -23.90 -26.15 8.44
C SER A 181 -25.32 -25.58 8.49
N SER A 182 -25.76 -25.10 9.65
CA SER A 182 -27.04 -24.41 9.83
C SER A 182 -26.94 -22.87 9.70
N SER A 183 -25.72 -22.31 9.58
CA SER A 183 -25.56 -20.87 9.34
C SER A 183 -25.94 -20.55 7.91
N PRO A 184 -26.80 -19.55 7.66
CA PRO A 184 -27.09 -19.14 6.30
C PRO A 184 -25.81 -18.69 5.60
N ASP A 185 -25.65 -19.05 4.33
CA ASP A 185 -24.66 -18.42 3.48
C ASP A 185 -25.03 -16.94 3.38
N THR A 186 -24.28 -16.09 4.05
CA THR A 186 -24.46 -14.64 3.90
C THR A 186 -23.76 -14.27 2.59
N PRO A 187 -24.50 -13.99 1.51
CA PRO A 187 -23.87 -13.61 0.25
C PRO A 187 -23.17 -12.28 0.48
N GLY A 188 -21.85 -12.24 0.31
CA GLY A 188 -21.06 -11.04 0.05
C GLY A 188 -21.24 -9.87 1.01
N GLY A 189 -21.56 -10.12 2.27
CA GLY A 189 -21.58 -9.07 3.28
C GLY A 189 -20.20 -8.86 3.86
N SER A 190 -19.53 -7.77 3.49
CA SER A 190 -18.43 -7.27 4.30
C SER A 190 -18.90 -7.16 5.74
N THR A 191 -18.30 -7.95 6.62
CA THR A 191 -18.57 -7.80 8.05
C THR A 191 -18.17 -6.41 8.47
N PRO A 192 -19.01 -5.67 9.20
CA PRO A 192 -18.61 -4.38 9.76
C PRO A 192 -17.29 -4.54 10.52
N VAL A 193 -16.39 -3.57 10.39
CA VAL A 193 -15.16 -3.50 11.16
C VAL A 193 -15.48 -3.79 12.62
N GLY A 194 -14.94 -4.89 13.18
CA GLY A 194 -15.15 -5.29 14.58
C GLY A 194 -16.17 -6.42 14.84
N SER A 195 -16.77 -7.03 13.81
CA SER A 195 -17.58 -8.24 13.99
C SER A 195 -16.78 -9.51 13.64
N ILE A 196 -16.99 -10.59 14.40
CA ILE A 196 -16.44 -11.92 14.06
C ILE A 196 -16.99 -12.32 12.69
N GLY A 197 -16.06 -12.59 11.75
CA GLY A 197 -16.37 -12.73 10.34
C GLY A 197 -17.44 -13.77 10.01
N GLY A 198 -18.42 -13.35 9.20
CA GLY A 198 -19.28 -14.25 8.43
C GLY A 198 -20.05 -15.35 9.17
N GLY A 199 -20.35 -15.17 10.46
CA GLY A 199 -21.10 -16.16 11.23
C GLY A 199 -20.26 -17.37 11.67
N LEU A 200 -18.94 -17.24 11.73
CA LEU A 200 -18.07 -18.23 12.37
C LEU A 200 -18.33 -18.30 13.86
N LYS A 201 -18.24 -19.53 14.42
CA LYS A 201 -18.39 -19.84 15.83
C LYS A 201 -17.07 -20.37 16.38
N ALA A 202 -16.84 -20.20 17.69
CA ALA A 202 -15.68 -20.79 18.34
C ALA A 202 -15.71 -22.33 18.24
N TYR A 203 -14.56 -22.93 17.89
CA TYR A 203 -14.41 -24.36 17.78
C TYR A 203 -13.50 -24.86 18.91
N ASP A 204 -13.98 -25.83 19.69
CA ASP A 204 -13.17 -26.54 20.69
C ASP A 204 -12.70 -27.88 20.13
N PRO A 205 -11.39 -28.10 19.93
CA PRO A 205 -10.88 -29.40 19.48
C PRO A 205 -11.14 -30.57 20.44
N ASN A 206 -11.40 -30.30 21.74
CA ASN A 206 -11.69 -31.31 22.75
C ASN A 206 -13.19 -31.70 22.79
N GLU A 207 -14.07 -30.79 22.33
CA GLU A 207 -15.52 -30.98 22.24
C GLU A 207 -16.01 -30.57 20.84
N PRO A 208 -15.65 -31.32 19.76
CA PRO A 208 -15.94 -30.92 18.39
C PRO A 208 -17.45 -30.82 18.14
N PRO A 209 -17.94 -29.69 17.55
CA PRO A 209 -19.32 -29.55 17.14
C PRO A 209 -19.71 -30.59 16.07
N THR A 210 -20.97 -31.03 16.10
CA THR A 210 -21.50 -32.02 15.13
C THR A 210 -22.05 -31.36 13.86
N ASP A 211 -22.16 -30.02 13.84
CA ASP A 211 -22.73 -29.22 12.77
C ASP A 211 -21.67 -28.45 11.96
N VAL A 212 -20.44 -28.94 11.90
CA VAL A 212 -19.37 -28.33 11.09
C VAL A 212 -19.70 -28.45 9.60
N ALA A 213 -19.74 -27.32 8.90
CA ALA A 213 -19.88 -27.27 7.45
C ALA A 213 -18.62 -27.82 6.76
N VAL A 214 -18.77 -28.16 5.48
CA VAL A 214 -17.62 -28.45 4.60
C VAL A 214 -17.50 -27.37 3.53
N THR A 215 -16.29 -27.21 3.00
CA THR A 215 -16.03 -26.37 1.83
C THR A 215 -15.17 -27.13 0.82
N THR A 216 -15.24 -26.73 -0.44
CA THR A 216 -14.34 -27.25 -1.48
C THR A 216 -13.43 -26.11 -1.93
N THR A 217 -12.14 -26.28 -1.70
CA THR A 217 -11.13 -25.29 -2.12
C THR A 217 -10.99 -25.23 -3.65
N ASP A 218 -10.34 -24.22 -4.16
CA ASP A 218 -10.09 -24.06 -5.61
C ASP A 218 -9.22 -25.18 -6.18
N GLU A 219 -8.48 -25.90 -5.35
CA GLU A 219 -7.75 -27.10 -5.73
C GLU A 219 -8.66 -28.35 -5.78
N GLY A 220 -9.98 -28.19 -5.61
CA GLY A 220 -10.96 -29.27 -5.64
C GLY A 220 -10.93 -30.18 -4.41
N LYS A 221 -10.30 -29.76 -3.33
CA LYS A 221 -10.24 -30.52 -2.06
C LYS A 221 -11.41 -30.13 -1.17
N THR A 222 -12.22 -31.13 -0.77
CA THR A 222 -13.31 -30.92 0.19
C THR A 222 -12.80 -31.17 1.60
N VAL A 223 -12.91 -30.16 2.45
CA VAL A 223 -12.39 -30.16 3.84
C VAL A 223 -13.44 -29.60 4.80
N PRO A 224 -13.37 -29.95 6.11
CA PRO A 224 -14.17 -29.27 7.13
C PRO A 224 -13.88 -27.76 7.13
N PHE A 225 -14.94 -26.95 7.27
CA PHE A 225 -14.74 -25.50 7.40
C PHE A 225 -14.37 -25.15 8.85
N ILE A 226 -13.17 -25.52 9.21
CA ILE A 226 -12.56 -25.15 10.48
C ILE A 226 -11.37 -24.24 10.16
N VAL A 227 -11.29 -23.10 10.84
CA VAL A 227 -10.23 -22.10 10.66
C VAL A 227 -9.34 -22.11 11.89
N ARG A 228 -8.03 -22.18 11.67
CA ARG A 228 -7.02 -21.94 12.68
C ARG A 228 -6.56 -20.48 12.56
N GLU A 229 -6.72 -19.70 13.62
CA GLU A 229 -6.21 -18.34 13.72
C GLU A 229 -5.04 -18.29 14.71
N GLU A 230 -3.89 -17.83 14.25
CA GLU A 230 -2.70 -17.58 15.03
C GLU A 230 -2.55 -16.08 15.25
N THR A 231 -2.30 -15.67 16.51
CA THR A 231 -1.93 -14.31 16.87
C THR A 231 -0.59 -14.33 17.58
N GLY A 232 0.35 -13.54 17.11
CA GLY A 232 1.70 -13.43 17.68
C GLY A 232 2.29 -12.04 17.49
N TYR A 233 3.59 -11.93 17.73
CA TYR A 233 4.32 -10.67 17.66
C TYR A 233 5.60 -10.83 16.83
N SER A 234 5.76 -9.93 15.86
CA SER A 234 6.99 -9.72 15.09
C SER A 234 7.18 -8.23 14.89
N LEU A 235 8.41 -7.78 14.61
CA LEU A 235 8.72 -6.36 14.44
C LEU A 235 8.18 -5.48 15.60
N ARG A 236 8.14 -6.04 16.83
CA ARG A 236 7.59 -5.47 18.06
C ARG A 236 6.07 -5.27 18.07
N ASP A 237 5.35 -5.82 17.10
CA ASP A 237 3.92 -5.57 16.93
C ASP A 237 3.14 -6.84 16.62
N GLN A 238 1.82 -6.78 16.69
CA GLN A 238 0.95 -7.93 16.52
C GLN A 238 0.81 -8.33 15.05
N TYR A 239 0.83 -9.63 14.78
CA TYR A 239 0.36 -10.22 13.53
C TYR A 239 -0.77 -11.20 13.77
N LYS A 240 -1.60 -11.44 12.75
CA LYS A 240 -2.61 -12.50 12.71
C LYS A 240 -2.47 -13.30 11.43
N ILE A 241 -2.67 -14.63 11.51
CA ILE A 241 -2.70 -15.52 10.35
C ILE A 241 -3.85 -16.50 10.53
N ALA A 242 -4.76 -16.59 9.54
CA ALA A 242 -5.86 -17.53 9.52
C ALA A 242 -5.79 -18.42 8.27
N ALA A 243 -6.08 -19.71 8.42
CA ALA A 243 -6.21 -20.65 7.30
C ALA A 243 -7.14 -21.79 7.69
N LEU A 244 -7.71 -22.49 6.70
CA LEU A 244 -8.42 -23.73 6.95
C LEU A 244 -7.48 -24.75 7.60
N TRP A 245 -8.02 -25.51 8.53
CA TRP A 245 -7.27 -26.43 9.35
C TRP A 245 -8.02 -27.75 9.54
N ASP A 246 -7.28 -28.85 9.45
CA ASP A 246 -7.77 -30.18 9.77
C ASP A 246 -7.23 -30.58 11.15
N PRO A 247 -8.09 -30.94 12.11
CA PRO A 247 -7.67 -31.45 13.43
C PRO A 247 -6.62 -32.54 13.37
N ALA A 248 -6.63 -33.37 12.34
CA ALA A 248 -5.68 -34.45 12.14
C ALA A 248 -4.23 -33.97 11.89
N GLN A 249 -4.03 -32.73 11.47
CA GLN A 249 -2.70 -32.17 11.21
C GLN A 249 -1.98 -31.64 12.46
N GLY A 250 -2.63 -31.68 13.62
CA GLY A 250 -2.08 -31.13 14.85
C GLY A 250 -2.10 -29.60 14.93
N LYS A 251 -1.54 -29.06 16.00
CA LYS A 251 -1.57 -27.60 16.28
C LYS A 251 -0.76 -26.77 15.29
N TRP A 252 0.37 -27.30 14.83
CA TRP A 252 1.30 -26.60 13.93
C TRP A 252 1.36 -27.34 12.60
N PRO A 253 0.96 -26.72 11.49
CA PRO A 253 1.08 -27.30 10.16
C PRO A 253 2.56 -27.59 9.80
N ASP A 254 2.77 -28.56 8.92
CA ASP A 254 4.09 -28.86 8.34
C ASP A 254 4.16 -28.23 6.94
N PRO A 255 5.01 -27.20 6.71
CA PRO A 255 5.08 -26.51 5.42
C PRO A 255 5.68 -27.39 4.30
N THR A 256 6.21 -28.56 4.64
CA THR A 256 6.73 -29.54 3.67
C THR A 256 5.73 -30.62 3.30
N ALA A 257 4.63 -30.71 4.03
CA ALA A 257 3.53 -31.66 3.79
C ALA A 257 2.40 -31.04 2.96
N GLU A 258 1.60 -31.87 2.31
CA GLU A 258 0.37 -31.43 1.64
C GLU A 258 -0.65 -30.96 2.71
N ASN A 259 -1.19 -29.75 2.53
CA ASN A 259 -2.29 -29.24 3.33
C ASN A 259 -3.54 -29.06 2.44
N PRO A 260 -4.54 -29.96 2.52
CA PRO A 260 -5.71 -29.90 1.65
C PRO A 260 -6.56 -28.63 1.79
N GLY A 261 -6.49 -27.98 2.96
CA GLY A 261 -7.18 -26.73 3.23
C GLY A 261 -6.46 -25.48 2.71
N PHE A 262 -5.23 -25.62 2.18
CA PHE A 262 -4.42 -24.49 1.73
C PHE A 262 -4.10 -24.58 0.24
N ALA A 263 -4.67 -23.67 -0.55
CA ALA A 263 -4.47 -23.59 -2.00
C ALA A 263 -3.20 -22.82 -2.42
N ASN A 264 -2.24 -22.64 -1.49
CA ASN A 264 -0.99 -21.90 -1.71
C ASN A 264 -1.20 -20.43 -2.10
N LYS A 265 -2.25 -19.80 -1.58
CA LYS A 265 -2.65 -18.43 -1.89
C LYS A 265 -2.80 -17.62 -0.62
N LEU A 266 -2.53 -16.31 -0.69
CA LEU A 266 -2.58 -15.41 0.47
C LEU A 266 -3.39 -14.16 0.16
N VAL A 267 -4.29 -13.79 1.08
CA VAL A 267 -4.86 -12.44 1.16
C VAL A 267 -4.20 -11.71 2.32
N LEU A 268 -3.69 -10.50 2.06
CA LEU A 268 -3.23 -9.57 3.08
C LEU A 268 -4.29 -8.49 3.30
N THR A 269 -4.78 -8.35 4.54
CA THR A 269 -5.81 -7.38 4.90
C THR A 269 -5.19 -6.19 5.62
N HIS A 270 -5.64 -4.98 5.26
CA HIS A 270 -5.06 -3.73 5.73
C HIS A 270 -6.10 -2.84 6.39
N GLY A 271 -5.70 -2.12 7.46
CA GLY A 271 -6.54 -1.16 8.16
C GLY A 271 -6.54 0.23 7.53
N ALA A 272 -7.56 1.00 7.87
CA ALA A 272 -7.81 2.34 7.35
C ALA A 272 -6.99 3.45 8.07
N SER A 273 -7.24 4.73 7.72
CA SER A 273 -6.57 5.94 8.25
C SER A 273 -5.12 6.11 7.79
N CYS A 274 -4.34 7.00 8.42
CA CYS A 274 -2.90 7.19 8.20
C CYS A 274 -2.33 7.95 9.40
N ASN A 275 -1.60 7.27 10.27
CA ASN A 275 -1.03 7.83 11.48
C ASN A 275 0.29 7.13 11.84
N THR A 276 0.92 7.54 12.93
CA THR A 276 2.04 6.85 13.56
C THR A 276 1.78 6.78 15.06
N GLU A 277 1.69 5.57 15.58
CA GLU A 277 1.56 5.30 17.00
C GLU A 277 2.88 4.73 17.56
N TYR A 278 3.12 4.94 18.86
CA TYR A 278 4.36 4.60 19.54
C TYR A 278 4.14 3.46 20.57
N LEU A 279 3.23 2.57 20.24
CA LEU A 279 2.90 1.39 21.06
C LEU A 279 2.58 0.21 20.12
N SER A 280 2.61 -1.01 20.65
CA SER A 280 2.11 -2.14 19.88
C SER A 280 0.60 -2.07 19.75
N GLY A 281 0.10 -2.23 18.52
CA GLY A 281 -1.32 -2.17 18.15
C GLY A 281 -1.91 -3.56 17.87
N ASP A 282 -3.14 -3.55 17.37
CA ASP A 282 -3.84 -4.74 16.93
C ASP A 282 -3.76 -4.90 15.41
N ALA A 283 -3.44 -6.11 14.98
CA ALA A 283 -3.48 -6.47 13.57
C ALA A 283 -4.93 -6.48 13.04
N PRO A 284 -5.17 -6.01 11.80
CA PRO A 284 -6.48 -6.10 11.15
C PRO A 284 -7.07 -7.51 11.17
N GLU A 285 -8.40 -7.61 11.05
CA GLU A 285 -9.11 -8.89 11.06
C GLU A 285 -8.77 -9.77 9.85
N VAL A 286 -8.63 -11.08 10.09
CA VAL A 286 -8.21 -12.07 9.09
C VAL A 286 -9.28 -13.14 8.78
N LEU A 287 -10.46 -13.05 9.39
CA LEU A 287 -11.53 -14.02 9.20
C LEU A 287 -12.39 -13.71 7.96
N THR A 288 -11.76 -13.56 6.79
CA THR A 288 -12.43 -13.34 5.50
C THR A 288 -12.97 -14.69 4.99
N VAL A 289 -14.24 -14.97 5.32
CA VAL A 289 -14.87 -16.29 5.09
C VAL A 289 -14.84 -16.72 3.63
N SER A 290 -15.05 -15.80 2.69
CA SER A 290 -15.01 -16.08 1.24
C SER A 290 -13.63 -16.55 0.78
N ALA A 291 -12.56 -15.87 1.19
CA ALA A 291 -11.19 -16.25 0.85
C ALA A 291 -10.78 -17.57 1.53
N LEU A 292 -11.10 -17.72 2.82
CA LEU A 292 -10.83 -18.95 3.56
C LEU A 292 -11.54 -20.16 2.91
N ALA A 293 -12.80 -20.00 2.48
CA ALA A 293 -13.56 -21.06 1.80
C ALA A 293 -12.88 -21.56 0.52
N GLN A 294 -12.16 -20.68 -0.18
CA GLN A 294 -11.41 -20.98 -1.41
C GLN A 294 -10.01 -21.56 -1.14
N GLY A 295 -9.63 -21.70 0.14
CA GLY A 295 -8.33 -22.24 0.53
C GLY A 295 -7.21 -21.21 0.62
N PHE A 296 -7.51 -19.92 0.68
CA PHE A 296 -6.51 -18.91 1.00
C PHE A 296 -6.09 -18.98 2.47
N ALA A 297 -4.84 -18.68 2.75
CA ALA A 297 -4.49 -18.09 4.03
C ALA A 297 -4.86 -16.60 3.99
N VAL A 298 -5.27 -16.03 5.11
CA VAL A 298 -5.50 -14.59 5.29
C VAL A 298 -4.59 -14.12 6.41
N ALA A 299 -3.84 -13.05 6.19
CA ALA A 299 -2.92 -12.55 7.19
C ALA A 299 -2.93 -11.02 7.25
N SER A 300 -2.48 -10.49 8.38
CA SER A 300 -2.33 -9.05 8.64
C SER A 300 -1.25 -8.80 9.68
N HIS A 301 -0.79 -7.56 9.73
CA HIS A 301 0.14 -7.09 10.76
C HIS A 301 -0.31 -5.71 11.25
N ALA A 302 -0.09 -5.39 12.52
CA ALA A 302 -0.44 -4.06 13.04
C ALA A 302 0.31 -2.94 12.31
N LEU A 303 1.56 -3.17 11.92
CA LEU A 303 2.36 -2.18 11.17
C LEU A 303 1.95 -2.03 9.70
N ASP A 304 1.12 -2.90 9.13
CA ASP A 304 0.48 -2.69 7.83
C ASP A 304 -0.93 -2.09 7.95
N ASN A 305 -1.38 -1.83 9.17
CA ASN A 305 -2.55 -1.03 9.46
C ASN A 305 -2.15 0.46 9.40
N ALA A 306 -2.51 1.14 8.31
CA ALA A 306 -2.08 2.51 8.08
C ALA A 306 -2.49 3.49 9.21
N GLY A 307 -3.61 3.25 9.89
CA GLY A 307 -4.04 4.04 11.04
C GLY A 307 -3.14 3.92 12.26
N HIS A 308 -2.44 2.81 12.38
CA HIS A 308 -1.45 2.55 13.42
C HIS A 308 -0.04 2.96 12.97
N ASN A 309 0.34 2.62 11.74
CA ASN A 309 1.63 2.95 11.15
C ASN A 309 1.50 3.26 9.64
N CYS A 310 1.72 4.52 9.27
CA CYS A 310 1.63 4.97 7.87
C CYS A 310 3.00 5.04 7.17
N ASN A 311 4.07 4.57 7.80
CA ASN A 311 5.42 4.57 7.23
C ASN A 311 5.58 3.43 6.21
N LEU A 312 5.70 3.78 4.92
CA LEU A 312 5.87 2.86 3.80
C LEU A 312 6.94 1.78 4.04
N VAL A 313 8.07 2.16 4.63
CA VAL A 313 9.21 1.23 4.77
C VAL A 313 8.92 0.16 5.81
N THR A 314 8.36 0.54 6.95
CA THR A 314 7.97 -0.42 8.00
C THR A 314 6.73 -1.22 7.62
N GLN A 315 5.81 -0.66 6.83
CA GLN A 315 4.71 -1.41 6.21
C GLN A 315 5.25 -2.52 5.29
N ALA A 316 6.15 -2.18 4.38
CA ALA A 316 6.73 -3.16 3.46
C ALA A 316 7.50 -4.26 4.22
N GLU A 317 8.26 -3.88 5.26
CA GLU A 317 8.98 -4.83 6.09
C GLU A 317 8.05 -5.79 6.83
N SER A 318 7.00 -5.28 7.47
CA SER A 318 6.01 -6.12 8.16
C SER A 318 5.30 -7.09 7.22
N LEU A 319 4.98 -6.65 6.01
CA LEU A 319 4.37 -7.50 4.98
C LEU A 319 5.31 -8.62 4.51
N VAL A 320 6.58 -8.30 4.28
CA VAL A 320 7.58 -9.32 3.90
C VAL A 320 7.74 -10.37 5.00
N MET A 321 7.87 -9.93 6.26
CA MET A 321 7.97 -10.84 7.42
C MET A 321 6.69 -11.66 7.63
N THR A 322 5.51 -11.07 7.43
CA THR A 322 4.24 -11.79 7.54
C THR A 322 4.11 -12.87 6.46
N LYS A 323 4.51 -12.57 5.21
CA LYS A 323 4.52 -13.57 4.12
C LYS A 323 5.51 -14.69 4.41
N GLU A 324 6.69 -14.37 4.93
CA GLU A 324 7.69 -15.34 5.38
C GLU A 324 7.07 -16.32 6.38
N MET A 325 6.44 -15.80 7.44
CA MET A 325 5.77 -16.63 8.45
C MET A 325 4.67 -17.52 7.86
N VAL A 326 3.88 -17.01 6.91
CA VAL A 326 2.84 -17.83 6.23
C VAL A 326 3.49 -18.99 5.46
N VAL A 327 4.57 -18.73 4.73
CA VAL A 327 5.29 -19.76 3.98
C VAL A 327 5.90 -20.81 4.91
N GLU A 328 6.44 -20.40 6.04
CA GLU A 328 7.04 -21.28 7.05
C GLU A 328 6.02 -22.08 7.86
N ARG A 329 4.75 -21.68 7.85
CA ARG A 329 3.66 -22.41 8.48
C ARG A 329 2.94 -23.36 7.51
N PHE A 330 2.67 -22.90 6.28
CA PHE A 330 1.75 -23.58 5.38
C PHE A 330 2.37 -24.03 4.06
N GLY A 331 3.57 -23.58 3.73
CA GLY A 331 4.24 -23.87 2.47
C GLY A 331 4.27 -22.68 1.49
N PRO A 332 4.85 -22.89 0.30
CA PRO A 332 5.09 -21.80 -0.67
C PRO A 332 3.81 -21.18 -1.20
N LEU A 333 3.87 -19.90 -1.52
CA LEU A 333 2.76 -19.13 -2.11
C LEU A 333 2.83 -19.14 -3.63
N ARG A 334 1.69 -19.27 -4.29
CA ARG A 334 1.50 -19.03 -5.72
C ARG A 334 1.40 -17.53 -5.98
N TYR A 335 0.52 -16.85 -5.26
CA TYR A 335 0.35 -15.40 -5.33
C TYR A 335 -0.26 -14.82 -4.05
N THR A 336 -0.17 -13.50 -3.95
CA THR A 336 -0.69 -12.70 -2.83
C THR A 336 -1.60 -11.60 -3.37
N ILE A 337 -2.75 -11.44 -2.74
CA ILE A 337 -3.73 -10.39 -3.00
C ILE A 337 -3.76 -9.43 -1.81
N GLY A 338 -3.63 -8.12 -2.05
CA GLY A 338 -3.89 -7.09 -1.05
C GLY A 338 -5.35 -6.67 -1.05
N SER A 339 -5.93 -6.41 0.13
CA SER A 339 -7.32 -5.93 0.28
C SER A 339 -7.43 -4.94 1.44
N GLY A 340 -8.18 -3.86 1.26
CA GLY A 340 -8.45 -2.86 2.30
C GLY A 340 -8.91 -1.53 1.76
N CYS A 341 -9.64 -0.78 2.61
CA CYS A 341 -10.26 0.51 2.29
C CYS A 341 -9.44 1.67 2.84
N SER A 342 -9.48 2.82 2.17
CA SER A 342 -8.88 4.08 2.64
C SER A 342 -7.37 3.96 2.85
N GLY A 343 -6.86 4.08 4.09
CA GLY A 343 -5.48 3.78 4.41
C GLY A 343 -5.03 2.38 3.96
N GLY A 344 -5.92 1.39 4.00
CA GLY A 344 -5.63 0.06 3.48
C GLY A 344 -5.44 0.03 1.96
N SER A 345 -6.14 0.87 1.20
CA SER A 345 -5.87 1.04 -0.23
C SER A 345 -4.54 1.75 -0.49
N LEU A 346 -4.19 2.69 0.39
CA LEU A 346 -2.94 3.43 0.35
C LEU A 346 -1.75 2.49 0.54
N VAL A 347 -1.80 1.58 1.54
CA VAL A 347 -0.75 0.56 1.76
C VAL A 347 -0.56 -0.27 0.51
N GLN A 348 -1.64 -0.82 -0.05
CA GLN A 348 -1.57 -1.66 -1.24
C GLN A 348 -0.88 -0.94 -2.41
N GLN A 349 -1.32 0.28 -2.74
CA GLN A 349 -0.84 1.01 -3.90
C GLN A 349 0.59 1.52 -3.73
N GLN A 350 0.93 2.09 -2.56
CA GLN A 350 2.30 2.59 -2.35
C GLN A 350 3.32 1.46 -2.20
N VAL A 351 2.95 0.33 -1.56
CA VAL A 351 3.85 -0.83 -1.45
C VAL A 351 4.01 -1.52 -2.80
N ALA A 352 2.94 -1.70 -3.57
CA ALA A 352 3.06 -2.27 -4.92
C ALA A 352 3.99 -1.45 -5.83
N ASN A 353 3.93 -0.11 -5.71
CA ASN A 353 4.81 0.79 -6.47
C ASN A 353 6.26 0.77 -5.99
N ALA A 354 6.50 0.81 -4.67
CA ALA A 354 7.83 0.96 -4.10
C ALA A 354 8.56 -0.39 -3.90
N TYR A 355 7.81 -1.47 -3.67
CA TYR A 355 8.31 -2.82 -3.36
C TYR A 355 7.61 -3.86 -4.25
N PRO A 356 7.89 -3.88 -5.57
CA PRO A 356 7.26 -4.80 -6.50
C PRO A 356 7.47 -6.26 -6.09
N GLY A 357 6.44 -7.10 -6.28
CA GLY A 357 6.46 -8.52 -5.90
C GLY A 357 5.90 -8.83 -4.51
N VAL A 358 5.63 -7.83 -3.66
CA VAL A 358 4.87 -8.07 -2.41
C VAL A 358 3.47 -8.55 -2.75
N TYR A 359 2.81 -7.92 -3.73
CA TYR A 359 1.52 -8.33 -4.27
C TYR A 359 1.61 -8.74 -5.73
N GLN A 360 0.79 -9.69 -6.15
CA GLN A 360 0.52 -10.01 -7.56
C GLN A 360 -0.80 -9.38 -8.01
N GLY A 361 -1.73 -9.18 -7.07
CA GLY A 361 -2.97 -8.46 -7.29
C GLY A 361 -3.32 -7.57 -6.11
N ILE A 362 -4.02 -6.47 -6.36
CA ILE A 362 -4.55 -5.60 -5.31
C ILE A 362 -6.02 -5.27 -5.57
N THR A 363 -6.78 -5.17 -4.50
CA THR A 363 -8.19 -4.77 -4.53
C THR A 363 -8.40 -3.55 -3.64
N PRO A 364 -7.79 -2.38 -4.01
CA PRO A 364 -7.94 -1.17 -3.22
C PRO A 364 -9.39 -0.71 -3.19
N GLN A 365 -9.86 -0.33 -2.01
CA GLN A 365 -11.21 0.18 -1.79
C GLN A 365 -11.12 1.60 -1.26
N CYS A 366 -12.07 2.48 -1.62
CA CYS A 366 -12.05 3.88 -1.14
C CYS A 366 -10.68 4.54 -1.43
N SER A 367 -10.24 4.50 -2.66
CA SER A 367 -8.85 4.54 -3.11
C SER A 367 -8.06 5.80 -2.72
N PHE A 368 -6.81 5.58 -2.31
CA PHE A 368 -5.77 6.60 -2.18
C PHE A 368 -4.49 6.06 -2.81
N THR A 369 -3.89 6.82 -3.71
CA THR A 369 -2.71 6.37 -4.46
C THR A 369 -1.43 6.31 -3.63
N ASP A 370 -1.25 7.27 -2.72
CA ASP A 370 -0.13 7.35 -1.76
C ASP A 370 -0.42 8.36 -0.65
N ALA A 371 0.37 8.30 0.43
CA ALA A 371 0.23 9.19 1.57
C ALA A 371 0.56 10.66 1.24
N TRP A 372 1.56 10.91 0.40
CA TRP A 372 2.10 12.26 0.21
C TRP A 372 1.27 13.10 -0.75
N SER A 373 0.68 12.51 -1.78
CA SER A 373 -0.33 13.20 -2.61
C SER A 373 -1.54 13.63 -1.78
N SER A 374 -1.95 12.81 -0.81
CA SER A 374 -3.06 13.12 0.10
C SER A 374 -2.65 14.13 1.18
N ALA A 375 -1.44 14.03 1.71
CA ALA A 375 -0.91 14.98 2.70
C ALA A 375 -0.78 16.40 2.14
N GLN A 376 -0.52 16.56 0.84
CA GLN A 376 -0.52 17.88 0.19
C GLN A 376 -1.92 18.53 0.29
N GLN A 377 -2.97 17.79 -0.03
CA GLN A 377 -4.35 18.29 0.09
C GLN A 377 -4.71 18.66 1.54
N TYR A 378 -4.27 17.86 2.51
CA TYR A 378 -4.45 18.14 3.93
C TYR A 378 -3.80 19.48 4.35
N VAL A 379 -2.53 19.71 3.97
CA VAL A 379 -1.81 20.95 4.29
C VAL A 379 -2.50 22.16 3.65
N ASP A 380 -2.91 22.03 2.39
CA ASP A 380 -3.59 23.10 1.65
C ASP A 380 -4.94 23.45 2.28
N TYR A 381 -5.75 22.45 2.64
CA TYR A 381 -7.03 22.67 3.32
C TYR A 381 -6.85 23.30 4.70
N THR A 382 -5.82 22.90 5.45
CA THR A 382 -5.54 23.53 6.75
C THR A 382 -5.21 25.02 6.59
N ALA A 383 -4.39 25.36 5.59
CA ALA A 383 -4.05 26.77 5.31
C ALA A 383 -5.28 27.58 4.83
N LEU A 384 -6.08 26.99 3.93
CA LEU A 384 -7.30 27.61 3.43
C LEU A 384 -8.33 27.83 4.54
N ARG A 385 -8.58 26.85 5.39
CA ARG A 385 -9.50 26.97 6.51
C ARG A 385 -9.05 28.03 7.51
N ALA A 386 -7.75 28.06 7.83
CA ALA A 386 -7.20 29.09 8.70
C ALA A 386 -7.34 30.52 8.14
N PHE A 387 -7.39 30.67 6.81
CA PHE A 387 -7.66 31.95 6.16
C PHE A 387 -9.17 32.26 6.08
N LEU A 388 -9.99 31.28 5.68
CA LEU A 388 -11.40 31.48 5.35
C LEU A 388 -12.31 31.55 6.60
N GLU A 389 -11.98 30.78 7.64
CA GLU A 389 -12.78 30.69 8.87
C GLU A 389 -12.44 31.81 9.87
N ASP A 390 -11.39 32.59 9.64
CA ASP A 390 -11.14 33.84 10.38
C ASP A 390 -11.89 35.01 9.71
N PRO A 391 -12.99 35.50 10.32
CA PRO A 391 -13.78 36.58 9.75
C PRO A 391 -12.97 37.88 9.53
N ALA A 392 -11.97 38.13 10.38
CA ALA A 392 -11.13 39.32 10.24
C ALA A 392 -10.25 39.24 8.99
N THR A 393 -9.93 38.02 8.53
CA THR A 393 -9.06 37.81 7.36
C THR A 393 -9.87 37.74 6.06
N ALA A 394 -10.80 36.80 5.92
CA ALA A 394 -11.49 36.56 4.64
C ALA A 394 -12.48 37.69 4.27
N LEU A 395 -13.28 38.15 5.23
CA LEU A 395 -14.33 39.15 4.96
C LEU A 395 -13.77 40.53 4.60
N GLN A 396 -12.57 40.91 5.07
CA GLN A 396 -11.94 42.17 4.66
C GLN A 396 -11.68 42.26 3.15
N TYR A 397 -11.53 41.09 2.49
CA TYR A 397 -11.37 40.98 1.05
C TYR A 397 -12.68 40.69 0.31
N GLY A 398 -13.82 40.68 1.04
CA GLY A 398 -15.14 40.39 0.49
C GLY A 398 -15.35 38.93 0.10
N ILE A 399 -14.51 38.00 0.61
CA ILE A 399 -14.66 36.57 0.39
C ILE A 399 -15.70 36.05 1.39
N VAL A 400 -16.77 35.45 0.86
CA VAL A 400 -17.90 34.94 1.66
C VAL A 400 -18.00 33.43 1.58
N PRO A 401 -18.65 32.76 2.60
CA PRO A 401 -18.75 31.29 2.62
C PRO A 401 -19.35 30.64 1.37
N ALA A 402 -20.27 31.34 0.69
CA ALA A 402 -20.85 30.87 -0.57
C ALA A 402 -19.80 30.63 -1.68
N GLN A 403 -18.60 31.21 -1.58
CA GLN A 403 -17.51 31.10 -2.55
C GLN A 403 -16.52 29.97 -2.20
N TRP A 404 -16.62 29.34 -1.03
CA TRP A 404 -15.69 28.32 -0.56
C TRP A 404 -15.57 27.10 -1.47
N PRO A 405 -16.65 26.58 -2.12
CA PRO A 405 -16.50 25.45 -3.03
C PRO A 405 -15.47 25.68 -4.14
N SER A 406 -15.47 26.87 -4.77
CA SER A 406 -14.49 27.19 -5.82
C SER A 406 -13.08 27.45 -5.27
N ILE A 407 -12.94 27.73 -3.98
CA ILE A 407 -11.64 27.92 -3.31
C ILE A 407 -11.05 26.57 -2.89
N TYR A 408 -11.84 25.71 -2.29
CA TYR A 408 -11.43 24.35 -1.95
C TYR A 408 -11.23 23.46 -3.19
N GLY A 409 -11.89 23.82 -4.32
CA GLY A 409 -11.85 23.00 -5.53
C GLY A 409 -12.60 21.69 -5.42
N HIS A 410 -13.57 21.60 -4.50
CA HIS A 410 -14.38 20.41 -4.26
C HIS A 410 -15.86 20.76 -4.14
N MET A 411 -16.73 19.95 -4.78
CA MET A 411 -18.18 20.17 -4.80
C MET A 411 -18.79 20.08 -3.40
N ASN A 412 -18.28 19.18 -2.57
CA ASN A 412 -18.73 18.99 -1.20
C ASN A 412 -17.78 19.74 -0.25
N PRO A 413 -18.22 20.88 0.36
CA PRO A 413 -17.35 21.64 1.27
C PRO A 413 -16.98 20.89 2.55
N ALA A 414 -17.74 19.84 2.92
CA ALA A 414 -17.38 18.95 4.03
C ALA A 414 -16.04 18.20 3.78
N ASN A 415 -15.59 18.11 2.54
CA ASN A 415 -14.30 17.51 2.19
C ASN A 415 -13.13 18.16 2.96
N ALA A 416 -13.04 19.49 2.96
CA ALA A 416 -12.00 20.21 3.70
C ALA A 416 -12.10 19.98 5.22
N ILE A 417 -13.31 19.96 5.79
CA ILE A 417 -13.54 19.71 7.22
C ILE A 417 -13.11 18.28 7.56
N THR A 418 -13.55 17.29 6.77
CA THR A 418 -13.23 15.88 7.01
C THR A 418 -11.71 15.65 6.97
N PHE A 419 -11.01 16.22 5.99
CA PHE A 419 -9.56 16.10 5.90
C PHE A 419 -8.81 16.72 7.08
N THR A 420 -9.33 17.79 7.66
CA THR A 420 -8.60 18.53 8.70
C THR A 420 -9.02 18.19 10.13
N GLU A 421 -10.22 17.62 10.33
CA GLU A 421 -10.75 17.29 11.67
C GLU A 421 -10.87 15.79 11.93
N VAL A 422 -11.22 15.00 10.90
CA VAL A 422 -11.47 13.56 11.05
C VAL A 422 -10.22 12.74 10.81
N ILE A 423 -9.40 13.12 9.82
CA ILE A 423 -8.13 12.43 9.57
C ILE A 423 -7.08 12.97 10.55
N PRO A 424 -6.37 12.09 11.27
CA PRO A 424 -5.35 12.50 12.22
C PRO A 424 -4.36 13.50 11.61
N ASN A 425 -3.92 14.46 12.40
CA ASN A 425 -3.12 15.60 11.97
C ASN A 425 -1.73 15.21 11.47
N SER A 426 -1.67 14.70 10.26
CA SER A 426 -0.46 14.15 9.65
C SER A 426 0.75 15.10 9.63
N GLY A 427 0.52 16.40 9.79
CA GLY A 427 1.60 17.42 9.76
C GLY A 427 1.96 18.02 11.12
N ASN A 428 1.10 17.94 12.11
CA ASN A 428 1.32 18.60 13.42
C ASN A 428 2.16 17.74 14.36
N PRO A 429 3.42 18.11 14.67
CA PRO A 429 4.31 17.30 15.51
C PRO A 429 3.90 17.21 16.97
N SER A 430 2.92 18.00 17.42
CA SER A 430 2.45 18.05 18.81
C SER A 430 1.14 17.30 19.04
N ARG A 431 0.57 16.67 18.00
CA ARG A 431 -0.75 16.01 18.08
C ARG A 431 -0.68 14.55 17.66
N ASP A 432 -1.67 13.79 18.13
CA ASP A 432 -1.90 12.38 17.76
C ASP A 432 -0.65 11.52 17.99
N CYS A 433 -0.27 11.37 19.26
CA CYS A 433 0.93 10.67 19.70
C CYS A 433 0.61 9.50 20.67
N PRO A 434 -0.22 8.52 20.27
CA PRO A 434 -0.53 7.37 21.12
C PRO A 434 0.75 6.64 21.53
N GLY A 435 0.83 6.21 22.78
CA GLY A 435 2.00 5.53 23.33
C GLY A 435 3.10 6.44 23.87
N VAL A 436 3.06 7.75 23.60
CA VAL A 436 3.99 8.74 24.20
C VAL A 436 3.29 9.48 25.33
N PRO A 437 3.83 9.48 26.56
CA PRO A 437 3.30 10.31 27.64
C PRO A 437 3.26 11.79 27.24
N ALA A 438 2.17 12.50 27.57
CA ALA A 438 1.98 13.90 27.15
C ALA A 438 3.14 14.84 27.49
N LYS A 439 3.83 14.61 28.61
CA LYS A 439 5.02 15.39 29.03
C LYS A 439 6.24 15.18 28.11
N ASP A 440 6.26 14.07 27.36
CA ASP A 440 7.39 13.68 26.50
C ASP A 440 7.11 14.02 25.03
N VAL A 441 5.88 14.44 24.69
CA VAL A 441 5.49 14.93 23.36
C VAL A 441 6.16 16.29 23.09
N TYR A 442 6.53 16.51 21.84
CA TYR A 442 7.09 17.78 21.40
C TYR A 442 6.14 18.95 21.67
N ASP A 443 6.68 20.00 22.25
CA ASP A 443 6.07 21.33 22.33
C ASP A 443 7.17 22.38 22.16
N GLN A 444 6.98 23.31 21.24
CA GLN A 444 8.02 24.27 20.89
C GLN A 444 8.48 25.16 22.06
N ASN A 445 7.61 25.40 23.05
CA ASN A 445 7.87 26.30 24.18
C ASN A 445 8.28 25.54 25.45
N THR A 446 7.62 24.41 25.73
CA THR A 446 7.76 23.69 27.00
C THR A 446 8.61 22.43 26.88
N ASN A 447 8.63 21.79 25.70
CA ASN A 447 9.40 20.56 25.45
C ASN A 447 9.96 20.52 24.00
N PRO A 448 10.88 21.41 23.61
CA PRO A 448 11.40 21.47 22.23
C PRO A 448 12.25 20.25 21.82
N LYS A 449 12.59 19.37 22.76
CA LYS A 449 13.30 18.11 22.51
C LYS A 449 12.40 16.88 22.60
N GLY A 450 11.10 17.08 22.77
CA GLY A 450 10.12 16.02 22.86
C GLY A 450 9.96 15.24 21.56
N VAL A 451 9.19 14.14 21.66
CA VAL A 451 8.88 13.27 20.53
C VAL A 451 7.97 14.00 19.54
N ARG A 452 8.42 14.14 18.32
CA ARG A 452 7.62 14.71 17.24
C ARG A 452 6.75 13.60 16.60
N CYS A 453 5.48 13.80 16.63
CA CYS A 453 4.45 12.79 16.33
C CYS A 453 3.95 12.85 14.87
N ALA A 454 2.80 12.29 14.59
CA ALA A 454 2.18 12.20 13.28
C ALA A 454 3.08 11.47 12.26
N LEU A 455 3.17 11.92 11.02
CA LEU A 455 4.00 11.28 9.99
C LEU A 455 5.51 11.57 10.12
N HIS A 456 5.95 12.08 11.26
CA HIS A 456 7.34 12.49 11.44
C HIS A 456 8.33 11.34 11.34
N ASP A 457 7.94 10.15 11.82
CA ASP A 457 8.74 8.92 11.65
C ASP A 457 8.92 8.56 10.18
N TYR A 458 7.84 8.54 9.41
CA TYR A 458 7.88 8.33 7.96
C TYR A 458 8.80 9.34 7.27
N MET A 459 8.64 10.63 7.60
CA MET A 459 9.46 11.70 7.02
C MET A 459 10.95 11.50 7.34
N ARG A 460 11.29 11.17 8.58
CA ARG A 460 12.68 10.93 8.99
C ARG A 460 13.27 9.71 8.30
N ASN A 461 12.52 8.64 8.23
CA ASN A 461 12.97 7.36 7.67
C ASN A 461 13.22 7.47 6.16
N VAL A 462 12.34 8.13 5.41
CA VAL A 462 12.42 8.23 3.95
C VAL A 462 13.14 9.49 3.49
N PHE A 463 12.83 10.65 4.08
CA PHE A 463 13.38 11.92 3.60
C PHE A 463 14.61 12.40 4.38
N GLY A 464 14.84 11.83 5.57
CA GLY A 464 15.93 12.22 6.45
C GLY A 464 15.66 13.50 7.22
N VAL A 465 16.70 14.04 7.84
CA VAL A 465 16.63 15.24 8.69
C VAL A 465 17.52 16.35 8.15
N TYR A 466 17.24 17.59 8.58
CA TYR A 466 18.15 18.70 8.33
C TYR A 466 19.41 18.54 9.20
N GLU A 467 20.59 18.62 8.60
CA GLU A 467 21.88 18.44 9.28
C GLU A 467 22.40 19.73 9.92
N SER A 468 21.93 20.89 9.46
CA SER A 468 22.36 22.22 9.90
C SER A 468 21.23 23.24 9.79
N GLY A 469 21.47 24.45 10.26
CA GLY A 469 20.53 25.57 10.23
C GLY A 469 19.49 25.52 11.36
N PRO A 470 18.45 26.37 11.30
CA PRO A 470 17.44 26.51 12.36
C PRO A 470 16.58 25.24 12.52
N ASP A 471 16.47 24.44 11.45
CA ASP A 471 15.68 23.22 11.43
C ASP A 471 16.50 21.95 11.68
N LYS A 472 17.75 22.09 12.13
CA LYS A 472 18.63 20.93 12.43
C LYS A 472 17.93 19.88 13.29
N GLY A 473 17.92 18.63 12.80
CA GLY A 473 17.30 17.48 13.49
C GLY A 473 15.81 17.31 13.22
N LYS A 474 15.12 18.29 12.62
CA LYS A 474 13.73 18.14 12.16
C LYS A 474 13.71 17.35 10.86
N ALA A 475 12.64 16.60 10.62
CA ALA A 475 12.45 15.87 9.39
C ALA A 475 12.27 16.80 8.19
N ARG A 476 12.83 16.41 7.04
CA ARG A 476 12.66 17.11 5.78
C ARG A 476 11.25 16.91 5.24
N ARG A 477 10.70 17.89 4.54
CA ARG A 477 9.32 17.87 4.04
C ARG A 477 9.29 18.00 2.50
N PRO A 478 8.65 17.03 1.78
CA PRO A 478 8.54 17.10 0.33
C PRO A 478 7.43 18.03 -0.15
N LEU A 479 6.48 18.40 0.73
CA LEU A 479 5.31 19.18 0.41
C LEU A 479 5.65 20.66 0.19
N SER A 480 4.88 21.33 -0.69
CA SER A 480 5.00 22.76 -0.99
C SER A 480 3.65 23.32 -1.41
N ASN A 481 3.32 24.53 -0.95
CA ASN A 481 2.21 25.27 -1.52
C ASN A 481 2.64 26.49 -2.35
N VAL A 482 3.94 26.64 -2.59
CA VAL A 482 4.48 27.65 -3.52
C VAL A 482 4.03 27.33 -4.95
N GLY A 483 3.46 28.32 -5.62
CA GLY A 483 2.97 28.18 -6.99
C GLY A 483 1.55 27.63 -7.15
N ILE A 484 0.94 27.07 -6.09
CA ILE A 484 -0.46 26.63 -6.13
C ILE A 484 -1.37 27.85 -6.23
N GLN A 485 -2.34 27.80 -7.15
CA GLN A 485 -3.31 28.87 -7.39
C GLN A 485 -4.66 28.47 -6.81
N PHE A 486 -4.91 28.86 -5.55
CA PHE A 486 -6.18 28.61 -4.90
C PHE A 486 -7.30 29.45 -5.50
N GLY A 487 -8.49 28.88 -5.66
CA GLY A 487 -9.66 29.57 -6.18
C GLY A 487 -9.62 29.82 -7.69
N LEU A 488 -8.77 29.11 -8.45
CA LEU A 488 -8.68 29.29 -9.90
C LEU A 488 -10.02 29.02 -10.61
N SER A 489 -10.77 28.01 -10.19
CA SER A 489 -12.10 27.71 -10.75
C SER A 489 -13.09 28.88 -10.57
N GLY A 490 -13.03 29.56 -9.44
CA GLY A 490 -13.84 30.75 -9.17
C GLY A 490 -13.43 31.95 -10.01
N LEU A 491 -12.13 32.18 -10.23
CA LEU A 491 -11.63 33.20 -11.15
C LEU A 491 -12.09 32.91 -12.59
N LEU A 492 -11.98 31.67 -13.05
CA LEU A 492 -12.44 31.26 -14.38
C LEU A 492 -13.96 31.44 -14.55
N ALA A 493 -14.73 31.13 -13.52
CA ALA A 493 -16.18 31.36 -13.51
C ALA A 493 -16.55 32.87 -13.50
N PHE A 494 -15.71 33.73 -12.96
CA PHE A 494 -15.88 35.19 -13.06
C PHE A 494 -15.57 35.71 -14.48
N LEU A 495 -14.51 35.18 -15.11
CA LEU A 495 -14.10 35.60 -16.45
C LEU A 495 -15.02 35.03 -17.53
N ASP A 496 -15.58 33.88 -17.31
CA ASP A 496 -16.55 33.21 -18.17
C ASP A 496 -17.76 32.74 -17.33
N PRO A 497 -18.83 33.57 -17.24
CA PRO A 497 -20.00 33.25 -16.43
C PRO A 497 -20.73 31.95 -16.82
N SER A 498 -20.48 31.42 -18.02
CA SER A 498 -21.05 30.11 -18.42
C SER A 498 -20.49 28.94 -17.60
N ARG A 499 -19.35 29.14 -16.95
CA ARG A 499 -18.71 28.18 -16.04
C ARG A 499 -19.20 28.26 -14.60
N ALA A 500 -19.95 29.31 -14.27
CA ALA A 500 -20.43 29.51 -12.89
C ALA A 500 -21.59 28.58 -12.56
N ASP A 501 -21.51 27.92 -11.42
CA ASP A 501 -22.59 27.12 -10.82
C ASP A 501 -22.43 27.09 -9.29
N VAL A 502 -23.24 26.28 -8.61
CA VAL A 502 -23.19 26.17 -7.13
C VAL A 502 -21.87 25.59 -6.63
N THR A 503 -21.14 24.86 -7.46
CA THR A 503 -19.84 24.25 -7.12
C THR A 503 -18.66 25.15 -7.53
N ARG A 504 -18.91 26.11 -8.40
CA ARG A 504 -17.94 27.07 -8.94
C ARG A 504 -18.48 28.49 -8.86
N PRO A 505 -18.82 28.99 -7.66
CA PRO A 505 -19.23 30.39 -7.49
C PRO A 505 -18.06 31.31 -7.85
N PRO A 506 -18.33 32.45 -8.54
CA PRO A 506 -17.26 33.29 -9.07
C PRO A 506 -16.48 34.00 -7.97
N LEU A 507 -15.17 34.16 -8.21
CA LEU A 507 -14.25 35.00 -7.44
C LEU A 507 -13.79 36.18 -8.34
N THR A 508 -13.92 37.38 -7.87
CA THR A 508 -13.35 38.53 -8.57
C THR A 508 -11.82 38.44 -8.65
N PRO A 509 -11.17 39.04 -9.64
CA PRO A 509 -9.69 39.07 -9.70
C PRO A 509 -9.05 39.63 -8.43
N ALA A 510 -9.67 40.63 -7.78
CA ALA A 510 -9.18 41.18 -6.51
C ALA A 510 -9.24 40.13 -5.36
N GLN A 511 -10.32 39.40 -5.24
CA GLN A 511 -10.47 38.32 -4.26
C GLN A 511 -9.48 37.18 -4.50
N PHE A 512 -9.30 36.80 -5.77
CA PHE A 512 -8.33 35.77 -6.16
C PHE A 512 -6.89 36.20 -5.80
N VAL A 513 -6.50 37.43 -6.11
CA VAL A 513 -5.17 37.94 -5.76
C VAL A 513 -5.02 38.00 -4.23
N ALA A 514 -5.99 38.57 -3.51
CA ALA A 514 -5.95 38.65 -2.05
C ALA A 514 -5.82 37.26 -1.39
N LEU A 515 -6.63 36.31 -1.80
CA LEU A 515 -6.53 34.91 -1.32
C LEU A 515 -5.11 34.37 -1.50
N ASN A 516 -4.59 34.43 -2.71
CA ASN A 516 -3.29 33.86 -3.04
C ASN A 516 -2.10 34.63 -2.46
N THR A 517 -2.29 35.88 -2.05
CA THR A 517 -1.28 36.69 -1.35
C THR A 517 -1.26 36.37 0.16
N HIS A 518 -2.42 36.15 0.78
CA HIS A 518 -2.56 36.13 2.24
C HIS A 518 -2.92 34.77 2.85
N VAL A 519 -3.15 33.72 2.05
CA VAL A 519 -3.48 32.39 2.57
C VAL A 519 -2.36 31.82 3.45
N GLY A 520 -1.10 32.16 3.20
CA GLY A 520 0.04 31.71 3.99
C GLY A 520 0.28 30.18 3.93
N SER A 521 0.89 29.65 4.98
CA SER A 521 1.15 28.22 5.16
C SER A 521 1.47 27.89 6.63
N PHE A 522 2.16 26.75 6.85
CA PHE A 522 2.65 26.30 8.16
C PHE A 522 4.12 25.91 8.07
N ASP A 523 4.91 26.29 9.10
CA ASP A 523 6.29 25.84 9.24
C ASP A 523 6.40 24.37 9.68
N LEU A 524 7.60 23.87 9.95
CA LEU A 524 7.84 22.49 10.41
C LEU A 524 7.38 22.23 11.85
N ASP A 525 7.10 23.27 12.61
CA ASP A 525 6.56 23.22 13.95
C ASP A 525 5.05 23.46 14.00
N TRP A 526 4.42 23.54 12.80
CA TRP A 526 2.99 23.76 12.58
C TRP A 526 2.51 25.15 13.00
N ASN A 527 3.41 26.14 13.08
CA ASN A 527 3.03 27.52 13.25
C ASN A 527 2.56 28.10 11.92
N ARG A 528 1.49 28.89 11.97
CA ARG A 528 1.02 29.62 10.79
C ARG A 528 2.07 30.64 10.36
N THR A 529 2.33 30.69 9.06
CA THR A 529 3.24 31.66 8.42
C THR A 529 2.48 32.51 7.41
N GLU A 530 2.85 33.76 7.27
CA GLU A 530 2.32 34.64 6.21
C GLU A 530 2.83 34.22 4.83
N GLU A 531 4.04 33.69 4.78
CA GLU A 531 4.67 33.21 3.56
C GLU A 531 4.29 31.76 3.28
N ARG A 532 4.15 31.44 2.00
CA ARG A 532 4.11 30.07 1.51
C ARG A 532 5.49 29.45 1.62
N PHE A 533 5.55 28.17 1.85
CA PHE A 533 6.85 27.55 1.99
C PHE A 533 7.14 26.53 0.87
N PRO A 534 8.41 26.48 0.42
CA PRO A 534 8.83 25.53 -0.61
C PRO A 534 9.06 24.14 -0.02
N SER A 535 8.99 23.11 -0.87
CA SER A 535 9.50 21.79 -0.53
C SER A 535 11.01 21.82 -0.32
N ASP A 536 11.51 20.92 0.54
CA ASP A 536 12.94 20.66 0.63
C ASP A 536 13.39 19.88 -0.64
N PRO A 537 14.40 20.36 -1.39
CA PRO A 537 14.83 19.71 -2.64
C PRO A 537 15.31 18.26 -2.46
N VAL A 538 15.93 17.93 -1.30
CA VAL A 538 16.39 16.57 -1.00
C VAL A 538 15.18 15.66 -0.73
N ALA A 539 14.19 16.15 0.02
CA ALA A 539 12.95 15.41 0.25
C ALA A 539 12.15 15.22 -1.03
N GLN A 540 12.12 16.23 -1.89
CA GLN A 540 11.45 16.17 -3.18
C GLN A 540 12.08 15.13 -4.12
N ASP A 541 13.40 15.02 -4.17
CA ASP A 541 14.09 13.95 -4.90
C ASP A 541 13.74 12.57 -4.30
N ARG A 542 13.80 12.45 -2.98
CA ARG A 542 13.57 11.18 -2.30
C ARG A 542 12.13 10.69 -2.39
N VAL A 543 11.13 11.58 -2.36
CA VAL A 543 9.72 11.17 -2.44
C VAL A 543 9.40 10.43 -3.74
N PHE A 544 10.07 10.78 -4.82
CA PHE A 544 9.93 10.08 -6.10
C PHE A 544 10.83 8.85 -6.21
N ARG A 545 12.11 8.96 -5.83
CA ARG A 545 13.06 7.85 -5.94
C ARG A 545 12.75 6.65 -5.06
N THR A 546 12.12 6.87 -3.91
CA THR A 546 11.71 5.80 -3.00
C THR A 546 10.34 5.21 -3.32
N GLY A 547 9.62 5.78 -4.28
CA GLY A 547 8.24 5.39 -4.59
C GLY A 547 7.22 5.86 -3.53
N ALA A 548 7.62 6.72 -2.58
CA ALA A 548 6.72 7.26 -1.57
C ALA A 548 5.61 8.13 -2.19
N ALA A 549 5.90 8.86 -3.28
CA ALA A 549 4.87 9.32 -4.21
C ALA A 549 4.70 8.26 -5.29
N ASN A 550 3.50 7.71 -5.39
CA ASN A 550 3.20 6.66 -6.36
C ASN A 550 3.11 7.24 -7.77
N THR A 551 4.17 7.11 -8.54
CA THR A 551 4.19 7.54 -9.95
C THR A 551 3.59 6.50 -10.90
N GLY A 552 3.37 5.29 -10.44
CA GLY A 552 2.97 4.15 -11.25
C GLY A 552 4.14 3.28 -11.74
N ALA A 553 5.39 3.60 -11.37
CA ALA A 553 6.61 3.03 -11.96
C ALA A 553 6.66 1.49 -12.01
N HIS A 554 6.11 0.80 -11.01
CA HIS A 554 6.03 -0.66 -10.98
C HIS A 554 4.59 -1.19 -10.93
N MET A 555 3.61 -0.32 -11.11
CA MET A 555 2.20 -0.71 -11.00
C MET A 555 1.70 -1.53 -12.21
N ASP A 556 2.47 -1.62 -13.28
CA ASP A 556 2.22 -2.52 -14.42
C ASP A 556 2.45 -4.01 -14.08
N GLN A 557 3.19 -4.28 -12.99
CA GLN A 557 3.50 -5.64 -12.53
C GLN A 557 2.45 -6.23 -11.59
N VAL A 558 1.36 -5.53 -11.36
CA VAL A 558 0.27 -5.96 -10.47
C VAL A 558 -1.09 -5.82 -11.15
N ALA A 559 -1.98 -6.80 -10.96
CA ALA A 559 -3.37 -6.71 -11.39
C ALA A 559 -4.16 -5.85 -10.41
N ILE A 560 -5.04 -4.95 -10.88
CA ILE A 560 -5.74 -3.98 -10.04
C ILE A 560 -7.24 -4.03 -10.30
N ILE A 561 -8.03 -4.35 -9.27
CA ILE A 561 -9.48 -4.14 -9.25
C ILE A 561 -9.75 -3.03 -8.23
N ASP A 562 -9.99 -1.82 -8.70
CA ASP A 562 -10.09 -0.63 -7.86
C ASP A 562 -11.55 -0.29 -7.56
N LEU A 563 -11.93 -0.37 -6.29
CA LEU A 563 -13.30 -0.24 -5.82
C LEU A 563 -13.57 1.18 -5.31
N GLY A 564 -14.73 1.76 -5.65
CA GLY A 564 -15.10 3.08 -5.16
C GLY A 564 -16.59 3.36 -5.26
N GLY A 565 -17.04 4.32 -4.47
CA GLY A 565 -18.40 4.83 -4.52
C GLY A 565 -18.61 5.88 -5.61
N PRO A 566 -19.81 6.45 -5.71
CA PRO A 566 -20.13 7.53 -6.62
C PRO A 566 -19.56 8.87 -6.16
N GLU A 567 -19.39 9.78 -7.11
CA GLU A 567 -19.06 11.18 -6.84
C GLU A 567 -20.31 12.04 -6.57
N PRO A 568 -20.17 13.15 -5.80
CA PRO A 568 -18.97 13.52 -5.02
C PRO A 568 -18.94 12.82 -3.67
N GLY A 569 -17.81 12.22 -3.33
CA GLY A 569 -17.55 11.74 -1.96
C GLY A 569 -17.28 12.91 -1.00
N ALA A 570 -17.15 12.61 0.32
CA ALA A 570 -16.69 13.62 1.27
C ALA A 570 -15.15 13.70 1.32
N PHE A 571 -14.48 12.56 1.13
CA PHE A 571 -13.01 12.46 1.07
C PHE A 571 -12.52 11.20 0.36
N HIS A 572 -13.37 10.19 0.17
CA HIS A 572 -13.10 9.00 -0.64
C HIS A 572 -13.61 9.23 -2.08
N ASP A 573 -13.03 10.22 -2.75
CA ASP A 573 -13.50 10.65 -4.06
C ASP A 573 -13.08 9.69 -5.16
N ILE A 574 -13.99 9.43 -6.09
CA ILE A 574 -13.76 8.51 -7.21
C ILE A 574 -12.61 8.94 -8.12
N TYR A 575 -12.30 10.25 -8.21
CA TYR A 575 -11.21 10.77 -9.03
C TYR A 575 -9.85 10.14 -8.68
N ARG A 576 -9.67 9.64 -7.45
CA ARG A 576 -8.39 9.07 -6.99
C ARG A 576 -8.01 7.83 -7.77
N LYS A 577 -8.95 6.94 -8.06
CA LYS A 577 -8.69 5.76 -8.90
C LYS A 577 -8.49 6.12 -10.37
N HIS A 578 -9.16 7.17 -10.87
CA HIS A 578 -8.86 7.74 -12.19
C HIS A 578 -7.47 8.36 -12.23
N SER A 579 -7.04 9.04 -11.16
CA SER A 579 -5.67 9.55 -11.02
C SER A 579 -4.63 8.41 -11.10
N MET A 580 -4.91 7.23 -10.51
CA MET A 580 -4.04 6.07 -10.66
C MET A 580 -4.02 5.57 -12.12
N ARG A 581 -5.17 5.53 -12.77
CA ARG A 581 -5.28 5.18 -14.20
C ARG A 581 -4.43 6.11 -15.08
N ASP A 582 -4.48 7.40 -14.83
CA ASP A 582 -3.69 8.39 -15.58
C ASP A 582 -2.18 8.23 -15.33
N ARG A 583 -1.78 7.88 -14.11
CA ARG A 583 -0.38 7.58 -13.79
C ARG A 583 0.11 6.34 -14.56
N LEU A 584 -0.67 5.28 -14.62
CA LEU A 584 -0.38 4.08 -15.42
C LEU A 584 -0.23 4.42 -16.91
N ILE A 585 -1.16 5.19 -17.47
CA ILE A 585 -1.11 5.60 -18.89
C ILE A 585 0.14 6.44 -19.15
N ARG A 586 0.47 7.38 -18.28
CA ARG A 586 1.63 8.25 -18.44
C ARG A 586 2.95 7.47 -18.35
N GLU A 587 3.04 6.51 -17.43
CA GLU A 587 4.27 5.76 -17.18
C GLU A 587 4.46 4.61 -18.17
N HIS A 588 3.39 3.87 -18.49
CA HIS A 588 3.44 2.63 -19.27
C HIS A 588 2.70 2.69 -20.62
N GLY A 589 2.09 3.83 -20.95
CA GLY A 589 1.28 3.98 -22.16
C GLY A 589 -0.09 3.30 -22.10
N THR A 590 -0.41 2.61 -21.02
CA THR A 590 -1.66 1.86 -20.85
C THR A 590 -2.02 1.70 -19.37
N ALA A 591 -3.32 1.58 -19.08
CA ALA A 591 -3.85 1.15 -17.79
C ALA A 591 -4.64 -0.16 -17.91
N ALA A 592 -4.31 -1.00 -18.89
CA ALA A 592 -5.09 -2.21 -19.18
C ALA A 592 -5.01 -3.27 -18.07
N ASN A 593 -4.06 -3.15 -17.14
CA ASN A 593 -3.94 -3.94 -15.91
C ASN A 593 -4.82 -3.43 -14.75
N GLN A 594 -5.63 -2.38 -14.96
CA GLN A 594 -6.58 -1.85 -13.96
C GLN A 594 -8.01 -1.96 -14.49
N VAL A 595 -8.96 -2.36 -13.64
CA VAL A 595 -10.39 -2.21 -13.84
C VAL A 595 -10.98 -1.41 -12.68
N LEU A 596 -12.04 -0.64 -12.98
CA LEU A 596 -12.75 0.15 -11.98
C LEU A 596 -14.11 -0.50 -11.70
N TRP A 597 -14.38 -0.74 -10.43
CA TRP A 597 -15.68 -1.16 -9.93
C TRP A 597 -16.28 -0.04 -9.10
N GLU A 598 -17.43 0.47 -9.53
CA GLU A 598 -18.08 1.64 -8.97
C GLU A 598 -19.43 1.25 -8.37
N GLY A 599 -19.62 1.58 -7.10
CA GLY A 599 -20.79 1.21 -6.32
C GLY A 599 -21.62 2.40 -5.83
N GLN A 600 -22.40 2.20 -4.78
CA GLN A 600 -23.42 3.13 -4.32
C GLN A 600 -23.03 3.95 -3.09
N THR A 601 -21.99 3.55 -2.34
CA THR A 601 -21.66 4.14 -1.03
C THR A 601 -20.74 5.35 -1.21
N PRO A 602 -21.24 6.60 -1.04
CA PRO A 602 -20.48 7.78 -1.44
C PRO A 602 -19.29 8.10 -0.53
N LEU A 603 -19.41 7.91 0.79
CA LEU A 603 -18.35 8.33 1.73
C LEU A 603 -17.26 7.30 1.92
N LEU A 604 -17.62 6.02 1.93
CA LEU A 604 -16.73 4.91 2.25
C LEU A 604 -16.30 4.11 1.01
N GLY A 605 -16.70 4.58 -0.18
CA GLY A 605 -16.61 3.75 -1.36
C GLY A 605 -17.56 2.56 -1.29
N ASP A 606 -17.43 1.59 -2.17
CA ASP A 606 -18.28 0.41 -2.13
C ASP A 606 -17.52 -0.81 -1.64
N ILE A 607 -17.51 -1.01 -0.32
CA ILE A 607 -16.89 -2.16 0.34
C ILE A 607 -17.71 -3.44 0.16
N THR A 608 -18.93 -3.37 -0.35
CA THR A 608 -19.78 -4.54 -0.60
C THR A 608 -19.21 -5.45 -1.70
N PHE A 609 -18.34 -4.90 -2.54
CA PHE A 609 -17.66 -5.66 -3.58
C PHE A 609 -16.38 -6.34 -3.13
N ALA A 610 -15.89 -6.14 -1.91
CA ALA A 610 -14.59 -6.63 -1.46
C ALA A 610 -14.40 -8.13 -1.71
N ASP A 611 -15.35 -8.96 -1.27
CA ASP A 611 -15.29 -10.41 -1.45
C ASP A 611 -15.35 -10.83 -2.91
N ALA A 612 -16.25 -10.19 -3.69
CA ALA A 612 -16.34 -10.45 -5.11
C ALA A 612 -15.08 -10.02 -5.87
N ALA A 613 -14.42 -8.95 -5.42
CA ALA A 613 -13.18 -8.49 -6.00
C ALA A 613 -12.02 -9.46 -5.73
N ILE A 614 -11.92 -10.02 -4.51
CA ILE A 614 -10.93 -11.04 -4.16
C ILE A 614 -11.14 -12.27 -5.06
N THR A 615 -12.37 -12.78 -5.18
CA THR A 615 -12.67 -13.93 -6.05
C THR A 615 -12.33 -13.65 -7.52
N LYS A 616 -12.67 -12.46 -8.04
CA LYS A 616 -12.32 -12.09 -9.41
C LYS A 616 -10.83 -11.83 -9.62
N MET A 617 -10.13 -11.34 -8.61
CA MET A 617 -8.68 -11.22 -8.65
C MET A 617 -8.02 -12.61 -8.67
N ASP A 618 -8.57 -13.57 -7.94
CA ASP A 618 -8.13 -14.95 -7.96
C ASP A 618 -8.26 -15.58 -9.36
N ASP A 619 -9.42 -15.45 -9.98
CA ASP A 619 -9.64 -15.88 -11.38
C ASP A 619 -8.60 -15.27 -12.34
N TRP A 620 -8.29 -13.97 -12.14
CA TRP A 620 -7.34 -13.26 -12.97
C TRP A 620 -5.91 -13.77 -12.78
N LEU A 621 -5.46 -13.90 -11.54
CA LEU A 621 -4.10 -14.37 -11.24
C LEU A 621 -3.89 -15.84 -11.61
N ALA A 622 -4.90 -16.70 -11.43
CA ALA A 622 -4.86 -18.07 -11.91
C ALA A 622 -4.73 -18.13 -13.45
N ALA A 623 -5.38 -17.23 -14.19
CA ALA A 623 -5.23 -17.14 -15.64
C ALA A 623 -3.84 -16.59 -16.06
N VAL A 624 -3.22 -15.71 -15.26
CA VAL A 624 -1.84 -15.24 -15.46
C VAL A 624 -0.85 -16.39 -15.25
N GLU A 625 -1.02 -17.16 -14.18
CA GLU A 625 -0.18 -18.31 -13.84
C GLU A 625 -0.26 -19.41 -14.88
N ALA A 626 -1.46 -19.68 -15.39
CA ALA A 626 -1.71 -20.69 -16.42
C ALA A 626 -1.19 -20.30 -17.82
N ASP A 627 -0.70 -19.09 -18.02
CA ASP A 627 -0.18 -18.63 -19.30
C ASP A 627 1.26 -19.15 -19.54
N PRO A 628 1.45 -20.13 -20.44
CA PRO A 628 2.76 -20.76 -20.65
C PRO A 628 3.71 -19.90 -21.52
N ARG A 629 3.27 -18.75 -22.02
CA ARG A 629 4.06 -17.93 -22.93
C ARG A 629 5.24 -17.27 -22.19
N THR A 630 6.37 -17.17 -22.88
CA THR A 630 7.53 -16.41 -22.39
C THR A 630 7.42 -14.95 -22.84
N VAL A 631 6.50 -14.20 -22.22
CA VAL A 631 6.31 -12.77 -22.44
C VAL A 631 6.43 -12.04 -21.11
N PRO A 632 6.74 -10.72 -21.11
CA PRO A 632 6.80 -9.94 -19.87
C PRO A 632 5.56 -10.07 -19.01
N LEU A 633 5.72 -10.05 -17.68
CA LEU A 633 4.60 -10.16 -16.73
C LEU A 633 3.48 -9.15 -16.97
N PRO A 634 3.74 -7.85 -17.27
CA PRO A 634 2.69 -6.90 -17.57
C PRO A 634 1.79 -7.35 -18.76
N GLN A 635 2.39 -7.95 -19.79
CA GLN A 635 1.64 -8.46 -20.93
C GLN A 635 0.78 -9.67 -20.55
N LYS A 636 1.30 -10.58 -19.71
CA LYS A 636 0.49 -11.71 -19.19
C LYS A 636 -0.72 -11.23 -18.41
N ILE A 637 -0.53 -10.23 -17.53
CA ILE A 637 -1.60 -9.64 -16.73
C ILE A 637 -2.70 -9.06 -17.63
N ILE A 638 -2.31 -8.27 -18.62
CA ILE A 638 -3.27 -7.66 -19.56
C ILE A 638 -4.05 -8.71 -20.35
N ASP A 639 -3.34 -9.72 -20.90
CA ASP A 639 -3.95 -10.73 -21.75
C ASP A 639 -4.85 -11.72 -20.98
N ALA A 640 -4.47 -12.03 -19.73
CA ALA A 640 -5.23 -12.93 -18.86
C ALA A 640 -6.56 -12.32 -18.41
N LYS A 641 -6.66 -10.99 -18.31
CA LYS A 641 -7.85 -10.28 -17.84
C LYS A 641 -9.14 -10.71 -18.55
N ALA A 642 -9.10 -10.77 -19.89
CA ALA A 642 -10.25 -11.16 -20.69
C ALA A 642 -10.63 -12.63 -20.48
N LYS A 643 -9.64 -13.53 -20.31
CA LYS A 643 -9.86 -14.96 -20.05
C LYS A 643 -10.54 -15.17 -18.70
N ALA A 644 -10.18 -14.37 -17.70
CA ALA A 644 -10.76 -14.39 -16.35
C ALA A 644 -12.14 -13.71 -16.28
N GLY A 645 -12.62 -13.11 -17.38
CA GLY A 645 -13.89 -12.38 -17.40
C GLY A 645 -13.89 -11.15 -16.48
N VAL A 646 -12.73 -10.54 -16.26
CA VAL A 646 -12.59 -9.33 -15.43
C VAL A 646 -12.84 -8.10 -16.28
N THR A 647 -13.91 -7.37 -15.96
CA THR A 647 -14.33 -6.17 -16.68
C THR A 647 -14.66 -5.05 -15.69
N GLU A 648 -14.74 -3.84 -16.19
CA GLU A 648 -15.26 -2.72 -15.41
C GLU A 648 -16.71 -2.96 -15.02
N ARG A 649 -17.10 -2.46 -13.85
CA ARG A 649 -18.41 -2.67 -13.26
C ARG A 649 -18.96 -1.36 -12.67
N CYS A 650 -20.25 -1.15 -12.82
CA CYS A 650 -20.97 -0.03 -12.24
C CYS A 650 -22.27 -0.55 -11.63
N VAL A 651 -22.54 -0.22 -10.37
CA VAL A 651 -23.77 -0.61 -9.67
C VAL A 651 -24.53 0.63 -9.27
N ALA A 652 -25.73 0.79 -9.84
CA ALA A 652 -26.65 1.86 -9.48
C ALA A 652 -27.35 1.59 -8.15
N ALA A 653 -28.20 2.55 -7.72
CA ALA A 653 -29.06 2.38 -6.56
C ALA A 653 -29.83 1.05 -6.64
N LEU A 654 -30.03 0.41 -5.48
CA LEU A 654 -30.66 -0.92 -5.33
C LEU A 654 -29.81 -2.14 -5.79
N GLY A 655 -28.50 -1.96 -6.01
CA GLY A 655 -27.61 -3.08 -6.29
C GLY A 655 -27.71 -3.64 -7.73
N VAL A 656 -28.25 -2.86 -8.66
CA VAL A 656 -28.42 -3.28 -10.06
C VAL A 656 -27.18 -2.91 -10.87
N ASP A 657 -26.55 -3.88 -11.53
CA ASP A 657 -25.47 -3.61 -12.48
C ASP A 657 -26.01 -2.80 -13.68
N VAL A 658 -25.31 -1.74 -14.00
CA VAL A 658 -25.60 -0.87 -15.15
C VAL A 658 -24.33 -0.71 -15.99
N PRO A 659 -24.44 -0.25 -17.26
CA PRO A 659 -23.25 0.01 -18.06
C PRO A 659 -22.26 0.95 -17.36
N ALA A 660 -20.98 0.61 -17.35
CA ALA A 660 -19.92 1.37 -16.67
C ALA A 660 -19.87 2.86 -17.08
N ALA A 661 -20.29 3.17 -18.31
CA ALA A 661 -20.40 4.55 -18.78
C ALA A 661 -21.35 5.42 -17.95
N LEU A 662 -22.34 4.83 -17.26
CA LEU A 662 -23.27 5.60 -16.42
C LEU A 662 -22.64 6.06 -15.09
N CYS A 663 -21.63 5.35 -14.58
CA CYS A 663 -20.87 5.81 -13.43
C CYS A 663 -19.88 6.94 -13.79
N ARG A 664 -19.44 6.99 -15.04
CA ARG A 664 -18.42 7.96 -15.51
C ARG A 664 -18.98 9.35 -15.81
N THR A 665 -20.28 9.46 -16.03
CA THR A 665 -20.90 10.75 -16.44
C THR A 665 -20.71 11.86 -15.42
N THR A 666 -20.52 11.53 -14.16
CA THR A 666 -20.31 12.51 -13.09
C THR A 666 -18.85 13.00 -13.05
N VAL A 667 -17.88 12.14 -13.35
CA VAL A 667 -16.45 12.50 -13.36
C VAL A 667 -16.11 13.34 -14.59
N ASP A 668 -16.63 12.97 -15.77
CA ASP A 668 -16.38 13.69 -17.02
C ASP A 668 -16.98 15.10 -17.02
N ALA A 669 -18.02 15.33 -16.23
CA ALA A 669 -18.64 16.66 -16.11
C ALA A 669 -17.84 17.62 -15.20
N THR A 670 -16.87 17.12 -14.42
CA THR A 670 -16.09 17.89 -13.46
C THR A 670 -14.66 18.16 -13.92
N LEU A 671 -14.16 17.45 -14.93
CA LEU A 671 -12.89 17.68 -15.59
C LEU A 671 -13.05 18.63 -16.79
#